data_e1f7cd56a2e28cf7138d7fb0d7e4a330
#
_entry.id   e1f7cd56a2e28cf7138d7fb0d7e4a330
#
_cell.length_a   1.000
_cell.length_b   1.000
_cell.length_c   1.000
_cell.angle_alpha   90.00
_cell.angle_beta   90.00
_cell.angle_gamma   90.00
#
_symmetry.space_group_name_H-M   'P 1'
#
loop_
_entity.id
_entity.type
_entity.pdbx_description
1 polymer ?
#
loop_
_entity_poly.entity_id
_entity_poly.type
_entity_poly.pdbx_seq_one_letter_code
_entity_poly.pdbx_strand_id
1 'polypeptide(L)'
;GAKGLAHIGALKVIEETGVRIDYIGGTSMGAIIGALYASGYSANQLDSIFRQTDFSTLIQDDIPRSAKTFYEKQEAEKYALVLPFERFKIGFPSGLSKGQNVYNLLSKLTSHVSNISNFSELPIPFFCVATNVENGQEVILDHGYLPRAVTASGALPSLFSPVMIDNKVLIDGGVVNNYPVGEVRSKGMDIIIGVDVQDSLKNRDNLTSAFDVLVQINNYRTIRDMKEKRKKTDVYIHPNIKDFSVVSFDEGKKIVESGVVAANLNREELEKIALRQKQVKPEKIKFDANDTIFIKEVKIEGNEKYTRSYVLGKLKLRTPDKVTYEDFSEGINNLSATGNFQDINYRFFEDENNENILLLQLRESASSMMLRFAAHYDDLFRTAALVNITKKRLFTNNDIASLDLIAGDNLRYNFEYYIDKGFYWSVGFNSKYHFFETDVPLSFIGADLDAQLSLPINSLSIKYSDFTNQLYFETLFQRTFIFGLGGEHKYLRYLSETIGTDDNNLPRTIFESTNYYSAFGFLKYDSYDNSFFPKSGAYFSGDFHWYLLANGRNKNFEPFSLAKAKLGYAYTFFNKISANLTTEGGFKWGGPETTSLDFALGGYGFKEMNNIIPFMGYEAISLRGNTYLKSTLTFDYEIFRKNHINISANIANVGNDLFENGQWIDGVNYSGFTAGYGLETVLGPMEIKYSYSPELDKSEWYVALGYRF
;
A
#
# COMPACT_ATOMS: atom_id res chain seq x y z
N GLY A 1 -5.30 7.79 21.74
CA GLY A 1 -5.94 8.17 20.50
C GLY A 1 -6.07 9.71 20.35
N ALA A 2 -6.80 10.17 19.31
CA ALA A 2 -6.87 11.59 18.91
C ALA A 2 -7.19 12.56 20.04
N LYS A 3 -8.03 12.17 21.01
CA LYS A 3 -8.37 12.96 22.19
C LYS A 3 -7.15 13.45 22.97
N GLY A 4 -6.06 12.69 22.94
CA GLY A 4 -4.81 13.06 23.56
C GLY A 4 -4.15 14.32 23.00
N LEU A 5 -4.54 14.79 21.80
CA LEU A 5 -4.07 16.07 21.26
C LEU A 5 -4.45 17.27 22.16
N ALA A 6 -5.44 17.12 23.03
CA ALA A 6 -5.79 18.13 24.02
C ALA A 6 -4.64 18.41 25.02
N HIS A 7 -3.71 17.47 25.23
CA HIS A 7 -2.50 17.72 26.04
C HIS A 7 -1.66 18.85 25.47
N ILE A 8 -1.59 18.98 24.14
CA ILE A 8 -0.85 20.08 23.48
C ILE A 8 -1.47 21.43 23.85
N GLY A 9 -2.83 21.49 23.86
CA GLY A 9 -3.54 22.71 24.27
C GLY A 9 -3.28 23.08 25.74
N ALA A 10 -3.28 22.07 26.62
CA ALA A 10 -2.97 22.29 28.01
C ALA A 10 -1.52 22.75 28.22
N LEU A 11 -0.56 22.13 27.52
CA LEU A 11 0.86 22.51 27.55
C LEU A 11 1.09 23.95 27.09
N LYS A 12 0.34 24.46 26.08
CA LYS A 12 0.44 25.87 25.66
C LYS A 12 0.14 26.83 26.82
N VAL A 13 -0.94 26.59 27.56
CA VAL A 13 -1.32 27.44 28.68
C VAL A 13 -0.33 27.29 29.83
N ILE A 14 0.16 26.09 30.13
CA ILE A 14 1.17 25.82 31.15
C ILE A 14 2.49 26.60 30.82
N GLU A 15 2.95 26.58 29.56
CA GLU A 15 4.10 27.38 29.11
C GLU A 15 3.83 28.89 29.24
N GLU A 16 2.65 29.36 28.84
CA GLU A 16 2.28 30.78 28.91
C GLU A 16 2.26 31.31 30.34
N THR A 17 1.82 30.48 31.29
CA THR A 17 1.79 30.86 32.71
C THR A 17 3.18 30.83 33.37
N GLY A 18 4.20 30.30 32.67
CA GLY A 18 5.57 30.24 33.14
C GLY A 18 5.85 29.11 34.13
N VAL A 19 4.98 28.13 34.23
CA VAL A 19 5.19 26.93 35.07
C VAL A 19 6.37 26.13 34.52
N ARG A 20 7.35 25.81 35.36
CA ARG A 20 8.43 24.86 35.07
C ARG A 20 7.96 23.45 35.39
N ILE A 21 8.04 22.56 34.40
CA ILE A 21 7.74 21.13 34.56
C ILE A 21 9.04 20.43 34.94
N ASP A 22 9.06 19.74 36.09
CA ASP A 22 10.25 19.05 36.62
C ASP A 22 10.23 17.55 36.33
N TYR A 23 9.07 16.98 36.03
CA TYR A 23 8.90 15.55 35.70
C TYR A 23 7.64 15.33 34.87
N ILE A 24 7.68 14.37 33.92
CA ILE A 24 6.52 14.01 33.08
C ILE A 24 6.28 12.51 33.18
N GLY A 25 5.05 12.12 33.50
CA GLY A 25 4.56 10.75 33.37
C GLY A 25 3.42 10.71 32.38
N GLY A 26 3.47 9.78 31.42
CA GLY A 26 2.47 9.70 30.36
C GLY A 26 2.02 8.27 30.03
N THR A 27 0.80 8.17 29.48
CA THR A 27 0.26 6.90 28.98
C THR A 27 -0.31 7.13 27.58
N SER A 28 -0.07 6.20 26.66
CA SER A 28 -0.60 6.22 25.31
C SER A 28 -0.26 7.53 24.56
N MET A 29 -1.23 8.29 24.08
CA MET A 29 -0.98 9.61 23.46
C MET A 29 -0.33 10.59 24.43
N GLY A 30 -0.63 10.50 25.74
CA GLY A 30 0.06 11.28 26.76
C GLY A 30 1.54 10.93 26.89
N ALA A 31 1.92 9.67 26.63
CA ALA A 31 3.31 9.27 26.53
C ALA A 31 3.99 9.86 25.28
N ILE A 32 3.32 9.86 24.13
CA ILE A 32 3.85 10.41 22.87
C ILE A 32 4.12 11.92 23.04
N ILE A 33 3.10 12.67 23.45
CA ILE A 33 3.23 14.12 23.61
C ILE A 33 4.19 14.47 24.75
N GLY A 34 4.10 13.73 25.87
CA GLY A 34 4.96 13.92 27.02
C GLY A 34 6.44 13.64 26.72
N ALA A 35 6.74 12.56 25.96
CA ALA A 35 8.10 12.23 25.56
C ALA A 35 8.72 13.29 24.64
N LEU A 36 7.96 13.76 23.65
CA LEU A 36 8.42 14.83 22.75
C LEU A 36 8.65 16.13 23.51
N TYR A 37 7.76 16.50 24.43
CA TYR A 37 7.93 17.67 25.27
C TYR A 37 9.13 17.50 26.23
N ALA A 38 9.29 16.32 26.82
CA ALA A 38 10.43 15.97 27.67
C ALA A 38 11.77 16.01 26.90
N SER A 39 11.74 15.74 25.60
CA SER A 39 12.89 15.83 24.70
C SER A 39 13.21 17.26 24.28
N GLY A 40 12.41 18.27 24.72
CA GLY A 40 12.70 19.71 24.54
C GLY A 40 11.84 20.42 23.47
N TYR A 41 10.82 19.77 22.90
CA TYR A 41 9.87 20.47 22.03
C TYR A 41 8.97 21.41 22.82
N SER A 42 8.68 22.59 22.29
CA SER A 42 7.65 23.45 22.84
C SER A 42 6.26 23.01 22.42
N ALA A 43 5.23 23.41 23.16
CA ALA A 43 3.84 23.11 22.83
C ALA A 43 3.43 23.63 21.45
N ASN A 44 3.98 24.78 20.99
CA ASN A 44 3.73 25.30 19.64
C ASN A 44 4.40 24.47 18.55
N GLN A 45 5.60 23.95 18.79
CA GLN A 45 6.26 23.04 17.85
C GLN A 45 5.49 21.72 17.74
N LEU A 46 4.99 21.17 18.85
CA LEU A 46 4.15 20.00 18.86
C LEU A 46 2.86 20.23 18.06
N ASP A 47 2.16 21.35 18.28
CA ASP A 47 0.96 21.70 17.51
C ASP A 47 1.25 21.75 15.99
N SER A 48 2.37 22.36 15.60
CA SER A 48 2.78 22.41 14.19
C SER A 48 3.04 21.02 13.61
N ILE A 49 3.81 20.17 14.31
CA ILE A 49 4.13 18.81 13.89
C ILE A 49 2.84 17.99 13.70
N PHE A 50 1.97 18.00 14.70
CA PHE A 50 0.75 17.19 14.67
C PHE A 50 -0.28 17.68 13.63
N ARG A 51 -0.30 18.98 13.30
CA ARG A 51 -1.14 19.51 12.19
C ARG A 51 -0.65 19.09 10.81
N GLN A 52 0.66 18.88 10.64
CA GLN A 52 1.27 18.48 9.37
C GLN A 52 1.29 16.96 9.19
N THR A 53 1.03 16.21 10.25
CA THR A 53 1.09 14.75 10.26
C THR A 53 -0.18 14.14 9.66
N ASP A 54 -0.03 13.30 8.63
CA ASP A 54 -1.12 12.45 8.14
C ASP A 54 -1.28 11.21 9.04
N PHE A 55 -2.14 11.35 10.03
CA PHE A 55 -2.45 10.26 10.96
C PHE A 55 -3.07 9.04 10.31
N SER A 56 -3.75 9.21 9.19
CA SER A 56 -4.36 8.11 8.47
C SER A 56 -3.28 7.15 7.93
N THR A 57 -2.28 7.70 7.26
CA THR A 57 -1.13 6.95 6.76
C THR A 57 -0.32 6.32 7.90
N LEU A 58 -0.13 7.06 9.02
CA LEU A 58 0.57 6.53 10.19
C LEU A 58 -0.14 5.34 10.83
N ILE A 59 -1.48 5.43 11.00
CA ILE A 59 -2.26 4.39 11.70
C ILE A 59 -2.47 3.18 10.82
N GLN A 60 -2.69 3.37 9.52
CA GLN A 60 -2.86 2.26 8.58
C GLN A 60 -1.53 1.56 8.27
N ASP A 61 -0.41 2.16 8.65
CA ASP A 61 0.94 1.66 8.34
C ASP A 61 1.15 1.49 6.83
N ASP A 62 0.51 2.37 6.06
CA ASP A 62 0.55 2.33 4.61
C ASP A 62 1.99 2.55 4.13
N ILE A 63 2.49 1.55 3.43
CA ILE A 63 3.78 1.64 2.76
C ILE A 63 3.57 2.32 1.42
N PRO A 64 4.20 3.47 1.14
CA PRO A 64 4.07 4.15 -0.12
C PRO A 64 4.36 3.21 -1.30
N ARG A 65 3.60 3.36 -2.38
CA ARG A 65 3.77 2.54 -3.58
C ARG A 65 5.19 2.66 -4.16
N SER A 66 5.82 3.83 -4.02
CA SER A 66 7.21 4.09 -4.42
C SER A 66 8.23 3.21 -3.68
N ALA A 67 7.95 2.82 -2.45
CA ALA A 67 8.80 1.95 -1.64
C ALA A 67 8.65 0.45 -1.96
N LYS A 68 7.66 0.07 -2.77
CA LYS A 68 7.42 -1.32 -3.17
C LYS A 68 8.15 -1.64 -4.48
N THR A 69 8.74 -2.83 -4.56
CA THR A 69 9.22 -3.38 -5.84
C THR A 69 8.05 -3.70 -6.78
N PHE A 70 8.31 -3.95 -8.05
CA PHE A 70 7.25 -4.33 -8.99
C PHE A 70 6.47 -5.56 -8.54
N TYR A 71 7.16 -6.57 -8.02
CA TYR A 71 6.53 -7.76 -7.47
C TYR A 71 5.58 -7.40 -6.30
N GLU A 72 6.08 -6.61 -5.35
CA GLU A 72 5.30 -6.18 -4.18
C GLU A 72 4.12 -5.25 -4.55
N LYS A 73 4.28 -4.41 -5.60
CA LYS A 73 3.17 -3.61 -6.16
C LYS A 73 2.08 -4.51 -6.73
N GLN A 74 2.47 -5.47 -7.59
CA GLN A 74 1.52 -6.41 -8.18
C GLN A 74 0.79 -7.24 -7.12
N GLU A 75 1.49 -7.70 -6.08
CA GLU A 75 0.87 -8.41 -4.97
C GLU A 75 -0.13 -7.55 -4.20
N ALA A 76 0.25 -6.31 -3.85
CA ALA A 76 -0.62 -5.40 -3.09
C ALA A 76 -1.87 -4.97 -3.86
N GLU A 77 -1.82 -5.01 -5.20
CA GLU A 77 -2.87 -4.57 -6.11
C GLU A 77 -3.65 -5.73 -6.75
N LYS A 78 -3.56 -6.92 -6.16
CA LYS A 78 -4.19 -8.14 -6.68
C LYS A 78 -5.06 -8.87 -5.65
N TYR A 79 -4.74 -8.76 -4.37
CA TYR A 79 -5.40 -9.51 -3.32
C TYR A 79 -6.08 -8.61 -2.30
N ALA A 80 -7.35 -8.89 -2.01
CA ALA A 80 -8.16 -8.16 -1.04
C ALA A 80 -7.90 -8.60 0.40
N LEU A 81 -7.56 -9.86 0.60
CA LEU A 81 -7.31 -10.47 1.91
C LEU A 81 -6.06 -11.33 1.85
N VAL A 82 -5.15 -11.14 2.79
CA VAL A 82 -3.91 -11.90 2.92
C VAL A 82 -3.81 -12.47 4.34
N LEU A 83 -3.76 -13.79 4.46
CA LEU A 83 -3.73 -14.49 5.75
C LEU A 83 -2.49 -15.39 5.84
N PRO A 84 -1.71 -15.32 6.93
CA PRO A 84 -0.68 -16.30 7.20
C PRO A 84 -1.30 -17.70 7.30
N PHE A 85 -0.64 -18.68 6.68
CA PHE A 85 -1.07 -20.06 6.69
C PHE A 85 0.09 -20.96 7.09
N GLU A 86 -0.03 -21.62 8.23
CA GLU A 86 1.04 -22.47 8.75
C GLU A 86 0.44 -23.75 9.37
N ARG A 87 1.01 -24.90 9.01
CA ARG A 87 0.58 -26.22 9.55
C ARG A 87 -0.93 -26.44 9.46
N PHE A 88 -1.53 -26.08 8.32
CA PHE A 88 -2.98 -26.15 8.06
C PHE A 88 -3.83 -25.28 8.99
N LYS A 89 -3.24 -24.25 9.62
CA LYS A 89 -3.98 -23.26 10.41
C LYS A 89 -3.85 -21.89 9.78
N ILE A 90 -4.97 -21.19 9.71
CA ILE A 90 -5.03 -19.79 9.30
C ILE A 90 -4.67 -18.94 10.51
N GLY A 91 -3.63 -18.11 10.37
CA GLY A 91 -3.27 -17.11 11.37
C GLY A 91 -4.05 -15.82 11.13
N PHE A 92 -4.36 -15.13 12.22
CA PHE A 92 -4.85 -13.75 12.14
C PHE A 92 -3.75 -12.82 12.63
N PRO A 93 -3.62 -11.62 12.02
CA PRO A 93 -2.67 -10.63 12.52
C PRO A 93 -3.04 -10.19 13.93
N SER A 94 -2.04 -9.93 14.77
CA SER A 94 -2.22 -9.48 16.16
C SER A 94 -2.72 -8.03 16.28
N GLY A 95 -2.67 -7.27 15.19
CA GLY A 95 -3.15 -5.91 15.05
C GLY A 95 -3.37 -5.57 13.58
N LEU A 96 -4.16 -4.55 13.31
CA LEU A 96 -4.39 -4.04 11.95
C LEU A 96 -3.14 -3.37 11.36
N SER A 97 -2.30 -2.80 12.23
CA SER A 97 -1.06 -2.09 11.92
C SER A 97 0.10 -2.65 12.72
N LYS A 98 1.30 -2.69 12.16
CA LYS A 98 2.53 -3.02 12.90
C LYS A 98 3.05 -1.83 13.71
N GLY A 99 2.61 -0.60 13.37
CA GLY A 99 3.06 0.64 13.99
C GLY A 99 4.44 1.11 13.50
N GLN A 100 4.94 0.59 12.37
CA GLN A 100 6.25 0.93 11.84
C GLN A 100 6.37 2.41 11.48
N ASN A 101 5.33 2.99 10.87
CA ASN A 101 5.34 4.41 10.52
C ASN A 101 5.31 5.31 11.76
N VAL A 102 4.60 4.92 12.82
CA VAL A 102 4.62 5.63 14.11
C VAL A 102 6.03 5.56 14.73
N TYR A 103 6.63 4.37 14.73
CA TYR A 103 7.99 4.18 15.22
C TYR A 103 9.02 5.02 14.46
N ASN A 104 8.93 5.04 13.11
CA ASN A 104 9.82 5.85 12.26
C ASN A 104 9.68 7.35 12.57
N LEU A 105 8.45 7.86 12.71
CA LEU A 105 8.20 9.24 13.06
C LEU A 105 8.77 9.59 14.44
N LEU A 106 8.52 8.77 15.46
CA LEU A 106 9.04 8.99 16.79
C LEU A 106 10.57 8.93 16.81
N SER A 107 11.19 7.99 16.10
CA SER A 107 12.65 7.90 15.97
C SER A 107 13.25 9.15 15.32
N LYS A 108 12.57 9.70 14.29
CA LYS A 108 12.96 10.97 13.68
C LYS A 108 12.88 12.11 14.68
N LEU A 109 11.74 12.25 15.35
CA LEU A 109 11.49 13.39 16.26
C LEU A 109 12.34 13.35 17.53
N THR A 110 12.85 12.19 17.95
CA THR A 110 13.69 12.05 19.15
C THR A 110 15.16 11.75 18.84
N SER A 111 15.58 11.93 17.58
CA SER A 111 16.94 11.63 17.13
C SER A 111 18.03 12.37 17.93
N HIS A 112 17.78 13.61 18.29
CA HIS A 112 18.68 14.45 19.06
C HIS A 112 18.91 13.99 20.52
N VAL A 113 18.07 13.10 21.03
CA VAL A 113 18.21 12.48 22.36
C VAL A 113 18.42 10.94 22.24
N SER A 114 18.77 10.44 21.07
CA SER A 114 18.93 9.00 20.80
C SER A 114 20.00 8.32 21.66
N ASN A 115 20.99 9.05 22.13
CA ASN A 115 22.07 8.58 23.03
C ASN A 115 21.61 8.47 24.48
N ILE A 116 20.48 9.09 24.86
CA ILE A 116 19.97 9.07 26.23
C ILE A 116 19.18 7.77 26.42
N SER A 117 19.72 6.89 27.24
CA SER A 117 19.07 5.59 27.56
C SER A 117 18.33 5.62 28.91
N ASN A 118 18.68 6.50 29.83
CA ASN A 118 17.97 6.71 31.10
C ASN A 118 17.11 7.98 30.94
N PHE A 119 15.80 7.82 30.95
CA PHE A 119 14.87 8.93 30.66
C PHE A 119 14.84 9.99 31.79
N SER A 120 15.50 9.75 32.94
CA SER A 120 15.71 10.76 33.94
C SER A 120 16.77 11.82 33.53
N GLU A 121 17.53 11.53 32.47
CA GLU A 121 18.59 12.41 31.92
C GLU A 121 18.07 13.22 30.71
N LEU A 122 16.82 13.03 30.29
CA LEU A 122 16.18 13.90 29.30
C LEU A 122 16.11 15.35 29.81
N PRO A 123 16.00 16.35 28.93
CA PRO A 123 15.82 17.75 29.33
C PRO A 123 14.74 17.96 30.40
N ILE A 124 13.68 17.16 30.37
CA ILE A 124 12.74 16.98 31.48
C ILE A 124 12.66 15.47 31.75
N PRO A 125 12.92 15.02 32.99
CA PRO A 125 12.76 13.61 33.37
C PRO A 125 11.40 13.04 32.99
N PHE A 126 11.40 11.80 32.46
CA PHE A 126 10.22 11.19 31.86
C PHE A 126 10.08 9.71 32.18
N PHE A 127 8.85 9.22 32.25
CA PHE A 127 8.51 7.83 32.10
C PHE A 127 7.19 7.66 31.33
N CYS A 128 6.98 6.49 30.75
CA CYS A 128 5.67 6.11 30.24
C CYS A 128 5.22 4.75 30.77
N VAL A 129 3.91 4.52 30.67
CA VAL A 129 3.26 3.30 31.17
C VAL A 129 2.90 2.41 30.01
N ALA A 130 3.19 1.11 30.14
CA ALA A 130 2.72 0.05 29.27
C ALA A 130 2.03 -1.06 30.09
N THR A 131 1.31 -1.95 29.40
CA THR A 131 0.65 -3.12 30.01
C THR A 131 1.30 -4.41 29.52
N ASN A 132 1.76 -5.29 30.41
CA ASN A 132 2.19 -6.63 30.04
C ASN A 132 0.97 -7.51 29.73
N VAL A 133 0.87 -8.00 28.49
CA VAL A 133 -0.27 -8.83 28.04
C VAL A 133 -0.38 -10.13 28.79
N GLU A 134 0.74 -10.73 29.21
CA GLU A 134 0.75 -12.06 29.82
C GLU A 134 0.08 -12.12 31.20
N ASN A 135 0.20 -11.01 31.94
CA ASN A 135 -0.30 -10.98 33.34
C ASN A 135 -1.17 -9.78 33.67
N GLY A 136 -1.36 -8.84 32.72
CA GLY A 136 -2.14 -7.63 32.90
C GLY A 136 -1.52 -6.62 33.90
N GLN A 137 -0.23 -6.74 34.20
CA GLN A 137 0.46 -5.83 35.11
C GLN A 137 0.94 -4.56 34.39
N GLU A 138 0.98 -3.48 35.15
CA GLU A 138 1.61 -2.24 34.72
C GLU A 138 3.13 -2.41 34.61
N VAL A 139 3.69 -1.81 33.56
CA VAL A 139 5.13 -1.74 33.34
C VAL A 139 5.52 -0.28 33.16
N ILE A 140 6.36 0.23 34.07
CA ILE A 140 6.96 1.57 33.95
C ILE A 140 8.16 1.46 33.03
N LEU A 141 8.15 2.26 31.98
CA LEU A 141 9.25 2.39 31.02
C LEU A 141 9.92 3.75 31.24
N ASP A 142 11.04 3.76 31.95
CA ASP A 142 11.84 4.93 32.30
C ASP A 142 13.28 4.83 31.80
N HIS A 143 13.59 3.83 30.99
CA HIS A 143 14.89 3.60 30.36
C HIS A 143 14.78 2.83 29.05
N GLY A 144 15.87 2.73 28.31
CA GLY A 144 15.97 2.02 27.03
C GLY A 144 15.99 2.99 25.84
N TYR A 145 15.41 2.60 24.71
CA TYR A 145 15.27 3.44 23.54
C TYR A 145 13.91 4.15 23.55
N LEU A 146 13.92 5.46 23.66
CA LEU A 146 12.72 6.28 23.91
C LEU A 146 11.59 6.02 22.87
N PRO A 147 11.83 6.01 21.54
CA PRO A 147 10.79 5.69 20.56
C PRO A 147 10.12 4.33 20.80
N ARG A 148 10.89 3.31 21.20
CA ARG A 148 10.36 1.98 21.44
C ARG A 148 9.48 1.92 22.68
N ALA A 149 9.91 2.57 23.76
CA ALA A 149 9.13 2.68 24.99
C ALA A 149 7.80 3.39 24.75
N VAL A 150 7.84 4.52 24.03
CA VAL A 150 6.66 5.31 23.71
C VAL A 150 5.71 4.56 22.76
N THR A 151 6.26 3.86 21.76
CA THR A 151 5.45 3.01 20.87
C THR A 151 4.74 1.89 21.63
N ALA A 152 5.42 1.26 22.60
CA ALA A 152 4.81 0.24 23.46
C ALA A 152 3.67 0.81 24.31
N SER A 153 3.88 2.00 24.89
CA SER A 153 2.84 2.70 25.66
C SER A 153 1.63 3.08 24.81
N GLY A 154 1.82 3.34 23.51
CA GLY A 154 0.75 3.71 22.56
C GLY A 154 0.20 2.55 21.73
N ALA A 155 0.62 1.30 21.96
CA ALA A 155 0.20 0.12 21.21
C ALA A 155 -1.23 -0.31 21.58
N LEU A 156 -2.24 0.45 21.10
CA LEU A 156 -3.66 0.21 21.36
C LEU A 156 -4.07 -1.18 20.83
N PRO A 157 -4.61 -2.07 21.67
CA PRO A 157 -5.03 -3.41 21.26
C PRO A 157 -5.98 -3.40 20.06
N SER A 158 -5.86 -4.38 19.19
CA SER A 158 -6.57 -4.57 17.94
C SER A 158 -6.18 -3.57 16.83
N LEU A 159 -5.69 -2.37 17.15
CA LEU A 159 -5.22 -1.39 16.18
C LEU A 159 -3.73 -1.62 15.86
N PHE A 160 -2.89 -1.69 16.90
CA PHE A 160 -1.45 -1.92 16.75
C PHE A 160 -1.03 -3.28 17.26
N SER A 161 0.00 -3.83 16.65
CA SER A 161 0.66 -5.05 17.14
C SER A 161 1.34 -4.78 18.47
N PRO A 162 1.34 -5.75 19.41
CA PRO A 162 2.09 -5.64 20.65
C PRO A 162 3.58 -5.46 20.43
N VAL A 163 4.24 -4.71 21.30
CA VAL A 163 5.67 -4.42 21.25
C VAL A 163 6.42 -5.27 22.25
N MET A 164 7.50 -5.92 21.84
CA MET A 164 8.35 -6.72 22.73
C MET A 164 9.49 -5.88 23.29
N ILE A 165 9.58 -5.74 24.62
CA ILE A 165 10.68 -5.11 25.36
C ILE A 165 11.08 -6.04 26.51
N ASP A 166 12.35 -6.36 26.63
CA ASP A 166 12.91 -7.21 27.71
C ASP A 166 12.14 -8.52 27.91
N ASN A 167 11.86 -9.23 26.83
CA ASN A 167 11.05 -10.47 26.78
C ASN A 167 9.61 -10.33 27.29
N LYS A 168 9.10 -9.12 27.48
CA LYS A 168 7.69 -8.86 27.81
C LYS A 168 6.94 -8.40 26.57
N VAL A 169 5.73 -8.94 26.39
CA VAL A 169 4.82 -8.52 25.33
C VAL A 169 3.96 -7.38 25.87
N LEU A 170 4.19 -6.18 25.36
CA LEU A 170 3.60 -4.94 25.88
C LEU A 170 2.55 -4.37 24.92
N ILE A 171 1.48 -3.85 25.50
CA ILE A 171 0.41 -3.10 24.82
C ILE A 171 0.19 -1.77 25.54
N ASP A 172 -0.74 -0.96 25.02
CA ASP A 172 -1.11 0.36 25.55
C ASP A 172 -1.32 0.31 27.07
N GLY A 173 -0.64 1.21 27.77
CA GLY A 173 -0.70 1.35 29.21
C GLY A 173 -2.08 1.75 29.72
N GLY A 174 -2.91 2.36 28.86
CA GLY A 174 -4.27 2.76 29.19
C GLY A 174 -5.20 1.59 29.58
N VAL A 175 -4.79 0.35 29.28
CA VAL A 175 -5.50 -0.87 29.72
C VAL A 175 -5.47 -1.00 31.25
N VAL A 176 -4.38 -0.64 31.90
CA VAL A 176 -4.22 -0.77 33.37
C VAL A 176 -4.12 0.55 34.08
N ASN A 177 -3.43 1.53 33.52
CA ASN A 177 -3.21 2.83 34.16
C ASN A 177 -3.14 3.96 33.11
N ASN A 178 -4.28 4.57 32.83
CA ASN A 178 -4.37 5.67 31.85
C ASN A 178 -4.10 7.07 32.43
N TYR A 179 -3.79 7.15 33.75
CA TYR A 179 -3.50 8.40 34.45
C TYR A 179 -2.54 8.13 35.60
N PRO A 180 -1.20 8.18 35.37
CA PRO A 180 -0.19 7.66 36.31
C PRO A 180 0.18 8.65 37.41
N VAL A 181 -0.79 9.24 38.10
CA VAL A 181 -0.60 10.26 39.16
C VAL A 181 0.17 9.70 40.35
N GLY A 182 -0.05 8.45 40.73
CA GLY A 182 0.63 7.79 41.85
C GLY A 182 2.11 7.62 41.57
N GLU A 183 2.41 7.22 40.36
CA GLU A 183 3.78 6.96 39.86
C GLU A 183 4.58 8.28 39.80
N VAL A 184 3.96 9.38 39.29
CA VAL A 184 4.59 10.70 39.33
C VAL A 184 4.82 11.17 40.76
N ARG A 185 3.86 10.98 41.67
CA ARG A 185 4.00 11.32 43.09
C ARG A 185 5.14 10.55 43.74
N SER A 186 5.31 9.28 43.39
CA SER A 186 6.40 8.43 43.92
C SER A 186 7.79 8.87 43.47
N LYS A 187 7.91 9.67 42.40
CA LYS A 187 9.18 10.30 41.97
C LYS A 187 9.51 11.56 42.78
N GLY A 188 8.74 11.88 43.83
CA GLY A 188 9.03 12.97 44.77
C GLY A 188 8.48 14.33 44.33
N MET A 189 7.50 14.37 43.46
CA MET A 189 6.87 15.62 43.00
C MET A 189 5.85 16.14 44.04
N ASP A 190 6.04 17.41 44.46
CA ASP A 190 5.17 18.07 45.46
C ASP A 190 3.82 18.48 44.89
N ILE A 191 3.84 18.99 43.66
CA ILE A 191 2.62 19.46 42.95
C ILE A 191 2.43 18.68 41.66
N ILE A 192 1.24 18.17 41.46
CA ILE A 192 0.86 17.42 40.24
C ILE A 192 -0.18 18.18 39.45
N ILE A 193 0.18 18.52 38.22
CA ILE A 193 -0.72 19.04 37.19
C ILE A 193 -1.12 17.86 36.32
N GLY A 194 -2.37 17.46 36.33
CA GLY A 194 -2.84 16.32 35.57
C GLY A 194 -3.84 16.72 34.50
N VAL A 195 -3.60 16.25 33.29
CA VAL A 195 -4.49 16.44 32.13
C VAL A 195 -5.21 15.13 31.84
N ASP A 196 -6.51 15.10 32.07
CA ASP A 196 -7.36 13.93 31.91
C ASP A 196 -8.16 14.02 30.60
N VAL A 197 -7.82 13.17 29.64
CA VAL A 197 -8.49 13.08 28.35
C VAL A 197 -9.35 11.82 28.21
N GLN A 198 -9.76 11.24 29.34
CA GLN A 198 -10.67 10.11 29.37
C GLN A 198 -12.12 10.57 29.31
N ASP A 199 -12.96 9.80 28.62
CA ASP A 199 -14.39 10.00 28.60
C ASP A 199 -15.09 9.19 29.70
N SER A 200 -16.35 9.60 29.97
CA SER A 200 -17.30 8.73 30.62
C SER A 200 -17.63 7.50 29.74
N LEU A 201 -18.18 6.45 30.34
CA LEU A 201 -18.70 5.32 29.58
C LEU A 201 -19.74 5.76 28.56
N LYS A 202 -19.66 5.20 27.34
CA LYS A 202 -20.61 5.48 26.26
C LYS A 202 -21.99 4.91 26.59
N ASN A 203 -23.02 5.61 26.18
CA ASN A 203 -24.39 5.12 26.22
C ASN A 203 -24.61 4.06 25.13
N ARG A 204 -25.67 3.25 25.26
CA ARG A 204 -26.04 2.18 24.34
C ARG A 204 -26.05 2.61 22.87
N ASP A 205 -26.58 3.80 22.60
CA ASP A 205 -26.75 4.31 21.23
C ASP A 205 -25.42 4.65 20.55
N ASN A 206 -24.35 4.82 21.33
CA ASN A 206 -23.00 5.16 20.85
C ASN A 206 -22.05 3.95 20.80
N LEU A 207 -22.54 2.74 21.10
CA LEU A 207 -21.81 1.49 20.99
C LEU A 207 -22.15 0.80 19.66
N THR A 208 -21.66 1.35 18.56
CA THR A 208 -22.07 0.96 17.21
C THR A 208 -21.14 -0.07 16.55
N SER A 209 -19.96 -0.30 17.12
CA SER A 209 -18.97 -1.22 16.56
C SER A 209 -18.35 -2.13 17.62
N ALA A 210 -17.77 -3.27 17.17
CA ALA A 210 -17.01 -4.15 18.05
C ALA A 210 -15.83 -3.42 18.71
N PHE A 211 -15.22 -2.47 18.01
CA PHE A 211 -14.14 -1.63 18.53
C PHE A 211 -14.63 -0.74 19.68
N ASP A 212 -15.82 -0.12 19.54
CA ASP A 212 -16.42 0.68 20.63
C ASP A 212 -16.67 -0.16 21.88
N VAL A 213 -17.14 -1.38 21.70
CA VAL A 213 -17.36 -2.33 22.82
C VAL A 213 -16.03 -2.69 23.50
N LEU A 214 -14.98 -2.96 22.74
CA LEU A 214 -13.65 -3.25 23.30
C LEU A 214 -13.09 -2.06 24.09
N VAL A 215 -13.18 -0.85 23.53
CA VAL A 215 -12.78 0.39 24.23
C VAL A 215 -13.62 0.60 25.49
N GLN A 216 -14.92 0.34 25.45
CA GLN A 216 -15.81 0.44 26.59
C GLN A 216 -15.40 -0.50 27.72
N ILE A 217 -15.14 -1.78 27.40
CA ILE A 217 -14.68 -2.79 28.37
C ILE A 217 -13.37 -2.36 29.01
N ASN A 218 -12.42 -1.89 28.20
CA ASN A 218 -11.14 -1.38 28.67
C ASN A 218 -11.32 -0.21 29.66
N ASN A 219 -12.30 0.68 29.40
CA ASN A 219 -12.54 1.86 30.21
C ASN A 219 -13.25 1.60 31.54
N TYR A 220 -13.86 0.41 31.77
CA TYR A 220 -14.58 0.14 33.02
C TYR A 220 -13.72 0.32 34.28
N ARG A 221 -12.48 -0.19 34.21
CA ARG A 221 -11.53 -0.11 35.34
C ARG A 221 -10.96 1.30 35.47
N THR A 222 -10.46 1.85 34.39
CA THR A 222 -9.75 3.13 34.40
C THR A 222 -10.64 4.30 34.86
N ILE A 223 -11.91 4.32 34.43
CA ILE A 223 -12.87 5.35 34.83
C ILE A 223 -13.24 5.23 36.34
N ARG A 224 -13.37 3.99 36.84
CA ARG A 224 -13.64 3.78 38.27
C ARG A 224 -12.49 4.33 39.11
N ASP A 225 -11.26 4.05 38.73
CA ASP A 225 -10.08 4.41 39.48
C ASP A 225 -9.78 5.93 39.44
N MET A 226 -10.31 6.63 38.42
CA MET A 226 -10.15 8.10 38.27
C MET A 226 -10.68 8.91 39.44
N LYS A 227 -11.73 8.45 40.14
CA LYS A 227 -12.27 9.18 41.31
C LYS A 227 -11.21 9.38 42.41
N GLU A 228 -10.40 8.35 42.66
CA GLU A 228 -9.33 8.41 43.65
C GLU A 228 -8.09 9.12 43.11
N LYS A 229 -7.77 8.97 41.82
CA LYS A 229 -6.63 9.61 41.17
C LYS A 229 -6.82 11.13 41.09
N ARG A 230 -8.03 11.59 40.83
CA ARG A 230 -8.38 13.02 40.85
C ARG A 230 -8.12 13.68 42.19
N LYS A 231 -8.38 13.00 43.32
CA LYS A 231 -8.11 13.52 44.67
C LYS A 231 -6.60 13.71 44.95
N LYS A 232 -5.76 12.98 44.20
CA LYS A 232 -4.30 13.04 44.32
C LYS A 232 -3.66 14.05 43.35
N THR A 233 -4.46 14.75 42.56
CA THR A 233 -4.06 15.73 41.56
C THR A 233 -4.28 17.13 42.14
N ASP A 234 -3.26 17.98 42.15
CA ASP A 234 -3.34 19.31 42.72
C ASP A 234 -4.00 20.29 41.73
N VAL A 235 -3.63 20.25 40.45
CA VAL A 235 -4.32 21.00 39.38
C VAL A 235 -4.88 20.00 38.36
N TYR A 236 -6.20 19.88 38.33
CA TYR A 236 -6.89 18.94 37.47
C TYR A 236 -7.48 19.64 36.24
N ILE A 237 -6.96 19.31 35.05
CA ILE A 237 -7.38 19.85 33.78
C ILE A 237 -8.15 18.76 33.03
N HIS A 238 -9.43 19.02 32.72
CA HIS A 238 -10.31 18.08 32.04
C HIS A 238 -10.94 18.73 30.81
N PRO A 239 -10.38 18.52 29.60
CA PRO A 239 -10.91 19.05 28.36
C PRO A 239 -12.28 18.47 28.02
N ASN A 240 -13.17 19.28 27.44
CA ASN A 240 -14.44 18.78 26.92
C ASN A 240 -14.22 18.15 25.53
N ILE A 241 -14.12 16.83 25.50
CA ILE A 241 -13.78 16.03 24.32
C ILE A 241 -14.82 14.96 24.00
N LYS A 242 -16.04 15.10 24.52
CA LYS A 242 -17.13 14.11 24.41
C LYS A 242 -17.56 13.84 22.97
N ASP A 243 -17.50 14.85 22.11
CA ASP A 243 -17.95 14.79 20.73
C ASP A 243 -16.91 14.17 19.77
N PHE A 244 -15.71 13.85 20.27
CA PHE A 244 -14.65 13.27 19.47
C PHE A 244 -14.49 11.77 19.75
N SER A 245 -14.08 11.02 18.75
CA SER A 245 -13.67 9.61 18.88
C SER A 245 -12.16 9.46 19.07
N VAL A 246 -11.71 8.26 19.38
CA VAL A 246 -10.28 7.95 19.50
C VAL A 246 -9.51 8.04 18.17
N VAL A 247 -10.26 8.10 17.04
CA VAL A 247 -9.70 8.19 15.67
C VAL A 247 -10.02 9.52 14.97
N SER A 248 -10.61 10.52 15.65
CA SER A 248 -10.96 11.84 15.09
C SER A 248 -9.73 12.76 14.93
N PHE A 249 -8.67 12.29 14.29
CA PHE A 249 -7.45 13.09 14.09
C PHE A 249 -7.64 14.27 13.13
N ASP A 250 -8.59 14.19 12.22
CA ASP A 250 -9.03 15.25 11.32
C ASP A 250 -9.61 16.47 12.06
N GLU A 251 -10.13 16.25 13.28
CA GLU A 251 -10.59 17.31 14.17
C GLU A 251 -9.55 17.80 15.17
N GLY A 252 -8.29 17.48 14.95
CA GLY A 252 -7.18 17.75 15.89
C GLY A 252 -7.10 19.20 16.36
N LYS A 253 -7.39 20.19 15.48
CA LYS A 253 -7.44 21.61 15.84
C LYS A 253 -8.45 21.89 16.95
N LYS A 254 -9.66 21.35 16.85
CA LYS A 254 -10.72 21.56 17.85
C LYS A 254 -10.37 20.86 19.18
N ILE A 255 -9.74 19.70 19.09
CA ILE A 255 -9.30 18.94 20.27
C ILE A 255 -8.20 19.72 21.03
N VAL A 256 -7.20 20.25 20.34
CA VAL A 256 -6.17 21.12 20.95
C VAL A 256 -6.81 22.33 21.59
N GLU A 257 -7.78 22.98 20.93
CA GLU A 257 -8.48 24.16 21.46
C GLU A 257 -9.28 23.81 22.73
N SER A 258 -9.91 22.63 22.79
CA SER A 258 -10.58 22.15 24.02
C SER A 258 -9.59 22.01 25.18
N GLY A 259 -8.35 21.60 24.90
CA GLY A 259 -7.25 21.59 25.89
C GLY A 259 -6.86 22.98 26.39
N VAL A 260 -6.77 23.96 25.49
CA VAL A 260 -6.52 25.37 25.85
C VAL A 260 -7.61 25.93 26.75
N VAL A 261 -8.88 25.72 26.38
CA VAL A 261 -10.02 26.19 27.16
C VAL A 261 -10.01 25.60 28.57
N ALA A 262 -9.82 24.27 28.68
CA ALA A 262 -9.83 23.61 30.00
C ALA A 262 -8.65 24.05 30.89
N ALA A 263 -7.47 24.26 30.32
CA ALA A 263 -6.30 24.71 31.07
C ALA A 263 -6.47 26.17 31.55
N ASN A 264 -7.07 27.04 30.73
CA ASN A 264 -7.34 28.43 31.13
C ASN A 264 -8.30 28.56 32.32
N LEU A 265 -9.16 27.58 32.57
CA LEU A 265 -10.00 27.56 33.79
C LEU A 265 -9.14 27.43 35.06
N ASN A 266 -7.92 26.96 34.97
CA ASN A 266 -6.97 26.80 36.06
C ASN A 266 -5.80 27.81 36.00
N ARG A 267 -5.88 28.83 35.12
CA ARG A 267 -4.77 29.79 34.87
C ARG A 267 -4.24 30.45 36.13
N GLU A 268 -5.12 30.95 37.00
CA GLU A 268 -4.70 31.59 38.26
C GLU A 268 -3.91 30.65 39.18
N GLU A 269 -4.27 29.37 39.19
CA GLU A 269 -3.59 28.37 40.01
C GLU A 269 -2.21 28.04 39.42
N LEU A 270 -2.13 27.91 38.09
CA LEU A 270 -0.88 27.74 37.38
C LEU A 270 0.06 28.91 37.56
N GLU A 271 -0.40 30.18 37.50
CA GLU A 271 0.40 31.37 37.73
C GLU A 271 0.91 31.45 39.19
N LYS A 272 0.11 31.03 40.19
CA LYS A 272 0.54 30.91 41.59
C LYS A 272 1.67 29.87 41.75
N ILE A 273 1.62 28.77 41.00
CA ILE A 273 2.67 27.75 41.01
C ILE A 273 3.96 28.34 40.40
N ALA A 274 3.85 29.00 39.24
CA ALA A 274 4.97 29.60 38.54
C ALA A 274 5.69 30.64 39.44
N LEU A 275 4.95 31.45 40.20
CA LEU A 275 5.51 32.44 41.14
C LEU A 275 6.29 31.81 42.30
N ARG A 276 6.00 30.57 42.68
CA ARG A 276 6.72 29.83 43.74
C ARG A 276 7.99 29.15 43.24
N GLN A 277 8.11 28.95 41.94
CA GLN A 277 9.27 28.30 41.32
C GLN A 277 10.38 29.29 41.02
N LYS A 278 11.66 28.84 41.16
CA LYS A 278 12.79 29.61 40.64
C LYS A 278 12.76 29.56 39.13
N GLN A 279 12.72 30.71 38.46
CA GLN A 279 12.75 30.77 37.00
C GLN A 279 14.08 30.23 36.46
N VAL A 280 14.01 29.10 35.77
CA VAL A 280 15.08 28.62 34.90
C VAL A 280 14.44 28.57 33.52
N LYS A 281 14.95 29.33 32.55
CA LYS A 281 14.50 29.23 31.16
C LYS A 281 15.00 27.91 30.60
N PRO A 282 14.13 26.99 30.15
CA PRO A 282 14.58 25.80 29.45
C PRO A 282 15.32 26.25 28.17
N GLU A 283 16.44 25.62 27.88
CA GLU A 283 17.11 25.79 26.58
C GLU A 283 16.19 25.27 25.49
N LYS A 284 15.82 26.16 24.55
CA LYS A 284 15.05 25.77 23.38
C LYS A 284 15.98 25.01 22.42
N ILE A 285 15.65 23.78 22.15
CA ILE A 285 16.37 23.00 21.12
C ILE A 285 16.14 23.68 19.77
N LYS A 286 17.23 24.06 19.11
CA LYS A 286 17.20 24.48 17.72
C LYS A 286 17.20 23.22 16.88
N PHE A 287 16.10 22.96 16.15
CA PHE A 287 16.10 21.93 15.13
C PHE A 287 17.00 22.38 13.99
N ASP A 288 18.04 21.60 13.74
CA ASP A 288 18.84 21.78 12.54
C ASP A 288 18.06 21.20 11.36
N ALA A 289 17.84 22.03 10.34
CA ALA A 289 17.13 21.62 9.13
C ALA A 289 17.91 20.59 8.28
N ASN A 290 19.14 20.29 8.66
CA ASN A 290 19.96 19.27 8.03
C ASN A 290 19.67 17.89 8.64
N ASP A 291 18.60 17.27 8.20
CA ASP A 291 18.15 15.90 8.52
C ASP A 291 19.12 14.80 8.01
N THR A 292 20.42 15.04 7.94
CA THR A 292 21.37 14.04 7.46
C THR A 292 22.08 13.32 8.59
N ILE A 293 22.06 12.00 8.53
CA ILE A 293 22.72 11.11 9.48
C ILE A 293 23.94 10.52 8.79
N PHE A 294 25.10 10.62 9.39
CA PHE A 294 26.27 9.85 8.97
C PHE A 294 26.25 8.49 9.66
N ILE A 295 26.22 7.41 8.91
CA ILE A 295 26.23 6.04 9.42
C ILE A 295 27.57 5.42 9.06
N LYS A 296 28.42 5.21 10.08
CA LYS A 296 29.71 4.56 9.88
C LYS A 296 29.58 3.06 9.72
N GLU A 297 28.80 2.44 10.57
CA GLU A 297 28.60 0.98 10.60
C GLU A 297 27.13 0.64 10.82
N VAL A 298 26.69 -0.47 10.24
CA VAL A 298 25.38 -1.08 10.51
C VAL A 298 25.61 -2.40 11.22
N LYS A 299 25.07 -2.57 12.41
CA LYS A 299 24.99 -3.85 13.12
C LYS A 299 23.61 -4.43 12.92
N ILE A 300 23.53 -5.70 12.54
CA ILE A 300 22.24 -6.39 12.27
C ILE A 300 22.15 -7.60 13.18
N GLU A 301 21.05 -7.70 13.91
CA GLU A 301 20.72 -8.80 14.80
C GLU A 301 19.39 -9.45 14.38
N GLY A 302 19.25 -10.75 14.55
CA GLY A 302 18.01 -11.50 14.27
C GLY A 302 17.76 -11.84 12.81
N ASN A 303 18.76 -11.68 11.93
CA ASN A 303 18.72 -12.07 10.53
C ASN A 303 19.27 -13.50 10.33
N GLU A 304 18.48 -14.53 10.63
CA GLU A 304 18.91 -15.94 10.54
C GLU A 304 18.86 -16.48 9.10
N LYS A 305 17.81 -16.16 8.35
CA LYS A 305 17.53 -16.68 7.00
C LYS A 305 17.95 -15.70 5.90
N TYR A 306 17.87 -14.41 6.18
CA TYR A 306 18.20 -13.36 5.22
C TYR A 306 19.60 -12.82 5.49
N THR A 307 20.42 -12.74 4.42
CA THR A 307 21.80 -12.29 4.54
C THR A 307 21.89 -10.79 4.85
N ARG A 308 23.01 -10.37 5.47
CA ARG A 308 23.35 -8.95 5.67
C ARG A 308 23.22 -8.16 4.36
N SER A 309 23.75 -8.70 3.26
CA SER A 309 23.71 -8.05 1.93
C SER A 309 22.29 -7.84 1.43
N TYR A 310 21.38 -8.80 1.68
CA TYR A 310 19.96 -8.64 1.36
C TYR A 310 19.34 -7.48 2.13
N VAL A 311 19.54 -7.43 3.45
CA VAL A 311 18.98 -6.37 4.32
C VAL A 311 19.49 -4.99 3.89
N LEU A 312 20.83 -4.83 3.74
CA LEU A 312 21.44 -3.56 3.32
C LEU A 312 21.00 -3.15 1.92
N GLY A 313 20.82 -4.13 1.02
CA GLY A 313 20.30 -3.89 -0.32
C GLY A 313 18.89 -3.32 -0.32
N LYS A 314 17.99 -3.89 0.49
CA LYS A 314 16.62 -3.36 0.62
C LYS A 314 16.59 -1.99 1.32
N LEU A 315 17.45 -1.77 2.30
CA LEU A 315 17.62 -0.45 2.97
C LEU A 315 18.27 0.60 2.07
N LYS A 316 18.86 0.20 0.94
CA LYS A 316 19.64 1.09 0.07
C LYS A 316 20.87 1.72 0.73
N LEU A 317 21.40 1.10 1.77
CA LEU A 317 22.56 1.60 2.54
C LEU A 317 23.87 0.96 2.06
N ARG A 318 24.88 1.81 1.94
CA ARG A 318 26.29 1.41 1.81
C ARG A 318 27.05 2.05 2.96
N THR A 319 27.84 1.30 3.70
CA THR A 319 28.59 1.84 4.85
C THR A 319 30.06 2.03 4.52
N PRO A 320 30.68 3.15 4.90
CA PRO A 320 30.08 4.33 5.54
C PRO A 320 29.19 5.11 4.57
N ASP A 321 28.10 5.72 5.06
CA ASP A 321 27.14 6.47 4.23
C ASP A 321 26.61 7.72 4.96
N LYS A 322 26.22 8.73 4.19
CA LYS A 322 25.53 9.92 4.67
C LYS A 322 24.15 9.95 4.04
N VAL A 323 23.12 9.72 4.83
CA VAL A 323 21.73 9.59 4.37
C VAL A 323 20.83 10.62 5.07
N THR A 324 19.77 11.03 4.39
CA THR A 324 18.70 11.78 5.04
C THR A 324 17.82 10.83 5.86
N TYR A 325 17.11 11.38 6.85
CA TYR A 325 16.11 10.59 7.59
C TYR A 325 14.98 10.09 6.67
N GLU A 326 14.68 10.85 5.63
CA GLU A 326 13.67 10.49 4.63
C GLU A 326 14.12 9.28 3.79
N ASP A 327 15.35 9.31 3.26
CA ASP A 327 15.92 8.17 2.51
C ASP A 327 16.04 6.93 3.39
N PHE A 328 16.44 7.11 4.66
CA PHE A 328 16.51 6.00 5.60
C PHE A 328 15.12 5.40 5.88
N SER A 329 14.11 6.25 6.11
CA SER A 329 12.73 5.81 6.33
C SER A 329 12.17 5.10 5.10
N GLU A 330 12.49 5.59 3.89
CA GLU A 330 12.14 4.88 2.64
C GLU A 330 12.82 3.50 2.59
N GLY A 331 14.08 3.39 3.00
CA GLY A 331 14.78 2.10 3.12
C GLY A 331 14.10 1.14 4.09
N ILE A 332 13.66 1.62 5.25
CA ILE A 332 12.87 0.82 6.21
C ILE A 332 11.54 0.38 5.59
N ASN A 333 10.86 1.26 4.86
CA ASN A 333 9.63 0.92 4.15
C ASN A 333 9.87 -0.13 3.07
N ASN A 334 10.97 -0.06 2.31
CA ASN A 334 11.34 -1.08 1.34
C ASN A 334 11.58 -2.44 2.01
N LEU A 335 12.26 -2.46 3.16
CA LEU A 335 12.48 -3.70 3.91
C LEU A 335 11.16 -4.26 4.47
N SER A 336 10.28 -3.40 5.00
CA SER A 336 8.96 -3.77 5.52
C SER A 336 8.03 -4.31 4.43
N ALA A 337 8.07 -3.71 3.23
CA ALA A 337 7.25 -4.10 2.07
C ALA A 337 7.49 -5.56 1.64
N THR A 338 8.69 -6.09 1.87
CA THR A 338 9.01 -7.50 1.55
C THR A 338 8.13 -8.49 2.34
N GLY A 339 7.55 -8.08 3.49
CA GLY A 339 6.81 -8.95 4.39
C GLY A 339 7.66 -10.08 5.01
N ASN A 340 8.98 -10.03 4.86
CA ASN A 340 9.91 -11.03 5.36
C ASN A 340 10.23 -10.85 6.84
N PHE A 341 9.95 -9.66 7.37
CA PHE A 341 10.18 -9.31 8.76
C PHE A 341 8.86 -8.95 9.44
N GLN A 342 8.66 -9.52 10.62
CA GLN A 342 7.52 -9.21 11.45
C GLN A 342 7.71 -7.86 12.13
N ASP A 343 8.92 -7.64 12.69
CA ASP A 343 9.32 -6.40 13.33
C ASP A 343 10.68 -5.93 12.79
N ILE A 344 10.79 -4.63 12.59
CA ILE A 344 12.01 -3.93 12.19
C ILE A 344 12.25 -2.83 13.21
N ASN A 345 13.07 -3.10 14.20
CA ASN A 345 13.48 -2.12 15.19
C ASN A 345 14.88 -1.62 14.85
N TYR A 346 15.12 -0.36 15.09
CA TYR A 346 16.44 0.24 14.89
C TYR A 346 16.70 1.34 15.89
N ARG A 347 17.96 1.60 16.14
CA ARG A 347 18.41 2.78 16.88
C ARG A 347 19.74 3.28 16.35
N PHE A 348 19.93 4.57 16.43
CA PHE A 348 21.23 5.22 16.23
C PHE A 348 21.86 5.42 17.60
N PHE A 349 23.13 5.15 17.71
CA PHE A 349 23.93 5.47 18.92
C PHE A 349 25.37 5.77 18.52
N GLU A 350 26.06 6.55 19.35
CA GLU A 350 27.47 6.81 19.20
C GLU A 350 28.28 5.75 19.95
N ASP A 351 29.33 5.24 19.32
CA ASP A 351 30.30 4.36 19.99
C ASP A 351 31.31 5.18 20.86
N GLU A 352 32.25 4.46 21.44
CA GLU A 352 33.33 5.07 22.28
C GLU A 352 34.18 6.10 21.53
N ASN A 353 34.15 6.08 20.17
CA ASN A 353 34.87 7.00 19.30
C ASN A 353 34.02 8.17 18.79
N ASN A 354 32.80 8.35 19.32
CA ASN A 354 31.76 9.27 18.84
C ASN A 354 31.36 9.03 17.36
N GLU A 355 31.35 7.77 16.92
CA GLU A 355 30.95 7.40 15.60
C GLU A 355 29.54 6.82 15.60
N ASN A 356 28.69 7.34 14.72
CA ASN A 356 27.29 6.90 14.63
C ASN A 356 27.18 5.47 14.08
N ILE A 357 26.64 4.59 14.89
CA ILE A 357 26.32 3.21 14.55
C ILE A 357 24.81 3.04 14.45
N LEU A 358 24.37 2.40 13.38
CA LEU A 358 23.00 1.94 13.24
C LEU A 358 22.89 0.49 13.73
N LEU A 359 22.14 0.24 14.77
CA LEU A 359 21.76 -1.11 15.20
C LEU A 359 20.37 -1.43 14.64
N LEU A 360 20.26 -2.48 13.84
CA LEU A 360 19.02 -3.06 13.35
C LEU A 360 18.73 -4.34 14.11
N GLN A 361 17.59 -4.41 14.75
CA GLN A 361 17.07 -5.61 15.41
C GLN A 361 15.86 -6.11 14.63
N LEU A 362 16.04 -7.20 13.92
CA LEU A 362 15.06 -7.78 13.02
C LEU A 362 14.43 -9.01 13.64
N ARG A 363 13.14 -9.16 13.50
CA ARG A 363 12.45 -10.41 13.76
C ARG A 363 11.85 -10.93 12.47
N GLU A 364 12.39 -12.03 11.96
CA GLU A 364 11.92 -12.63 10.74
C GLU A 364 10.51 -13.21 10.89
N SER A 365 9.73 -13.12 9.81
CA SER A 365 8.38 -13.69 9.76
C SER A 365 8.45 -15.20 9.91
N ALA A 366 7.73 -15.73 10.90
CA ALA A 366 7.65 -17.18 11.17
C ALA A 366 6.95 -17.90 10.01
N SER A 367 5.84 -17.34 9.53
CA SER A 367 5.08 -17.93 8.43
C SER A 367 5.78 -17.71 7.10
N SER A 368 6.00 -18.80 6.37
CA SER A 368 6.50 -18.80 5.01
C SER A 368 5.43 -19.09 3.96
N MET A 369 4.19 -19.34 4.40
CA MET A 369 3.06 -19.63 3.53
C MET A 369 1.93 -18.65 3.80
N MET A 370 1.31 -18.15 2.73
CA MET A 370 0.20 -17.21 2.74
C MET A 370 -0.95 -17.75 1.93
N LEU A 371 -2.15 -17.60 2.43
CA LEU A 371 -3.41 -17.74 1.70
C LEU A 371 -3.92 -16.34 1.37
N ARG A 372 -4.31 -16.12 0.11
CA ARG A 372 -4.79 -14.83 -0.35
C ARG A 372 -6.07 -14.99 -1.13
N PHE A 373 -6.93 -13.98 -1.04
CA PHE A 373 -8.25 -14.01 -1.65
C PHE A 373 -8.52 -12.71 -2.39
N ALA A 374 -9.19 -12.82 -3.52
CA ALA A 374 -9.73 -11.69 -4.25
C ALA A 374 -11.02 -12.10 -4.96
N ALA A 375 -11.79 -11.12 -5.40
CA ALA A 375 -12.93 -11.30 -6.27
C ALA A 375 -12.98 -10.16 -7.26
N HIS A 376 -13.45 -10.41 -8.47
CA HIS A 376 -13.68 -9.37 -9.45
C HIS A 376 -14.91 -9.62 -10.31
N TYR A 377 -15.33 -8.55 -10.97
CA TYR A 377 -16.24 -8.57 -12.11
C TYR A 377 -15.71 -7.59 -13.16
N ASP A 378 -15.60 -8.04 -14.40
CA ASP A 378 -15.23 -7.22 -15.55
C ASP A 378 -15.95 -7.68 -16.83
N ASP A 379 -15.76 -6.92 -17.89
CA ASP A 379 -16.46 -7.08 -19.14
C ASP A 379 -16.05 -8.34 -19.94
N LEU A 380 -14.81 -8.80 -19.78
CA LEU A 380 -14.27 -9.95 -20.52
C LEU A 380 -14.39 -11.26 -19.74
N PHE A 381 -13.96 -11.27 -18.49
CA PHE A 381 -13.88 -12.49 -17.67
C PHE A 381 -15.11 -12.72 -16.81
N ARG A 382 -16.05 -11.74 -16.73
CA ARG A 382 -17.26 -11.79 -15.92
C ARG A 382 -16.92 -11.93 -14.42
N THR A 383 -17.69 -12.72 -13.69
CA THR A 383 -17.49 -12.91 -12.24
C THR A 383 -16.43 -13.94 -11.97
N ALA A 384 -15.51 -13.63 -11.06
CA ALA A 384 -14.55 -14.62 -10.58
C ALA A 384 -14.12 -14.38 -9.14
N ALA A 385 -13.82 -15.47 -8.43
CA ALA A 385 -13.14 -15.51 -7.16
C ALA A 385 -11.74 -16.10 -7.36
N LEU A 386 -10.76 -15.50 -6.69
CA LEU A 386 -9.37 -15.93 -6.70
C LEU A 386 -8.97 -16.45 -5.33
N VAL A 387 -8.37 -17.63 -5.30
CA VAL A 387 -7.66 -18.18 -4.16
C VAL A 387 -6.20 -18.36 -4.54
N ASN A 388 -5.32 -17.76 -3.77
CA ASN A 388 -3.88 -17.88 -3.96
C ASN A 388 -3.22 -18.59 -2.78
N ILE A 389 -2.24 -19.44 -3.12
CA ILE A 389 -1.31 -20.03 -2.18
C ILE A 389 0.09 -19.56 -2.58
N THR A 390 0.73 -18.80 -1.69
CA THR A 390 2.12 -18.37 -1.88
C THR A 390 2.99 -19.01 -0.81
N LYS A 391 4.08 -19.63 -1.23
CA LYS A 391 5.13 -20.19 -0.37
C LYS A 391 6.44 -19.48 -0.65
N LYS A 392 7.01 -18.88 0.38
CA LYS A 392 8.37 -18.32 0.38
C LYS A 392 9.35 -19.37 0.87
N ARG A 393 10.56 -19.36 0.34
CA ARG A 393 11.63 -20.27 0.73
C ARG A 393 11.24 -21.75 0.54
N LEU A 394 10.85 -22.08 -0.70
CA LEU A 394 10.45 -23.44 -1.06
C LEU A 394 11.70 -24.32 -1.30
N PHE A 395 12.66 -23.85 -2.11
CA PHE A 395 13.89 -24.55 -2.45
C PHE A 395 15.14 -23.76 -2.06
N THR A 396 15.08 -22.43 -2.07
CA THR A 396 16.18 -21.53 -1.72
C THR A 396 15.71 -20.50 -0.69
N ASN A 397 16.66 -19.76 -0.07
CA ASN A 397 16.30 -18.74 0.92
C ASN A 397 15.58 -17.53 0.33
N ASN A 398 15.66 -17.32 -0.99
CA ASN A 398 15.18 -16.10 -1.66
C ASN A 398 14.15 -16.41 -2.75
N ASP A 399 13.53 -17.60 -2.74
CA ASP A 399 12.52 -17.94 -3.72
C ASP A 399 11.09 -17.75 -3.20
N ILE A 400 10.21 -17.58 -4.16
CA ILE A 400 8.76 -17.44 -3.95
C ILE A 400 8.07 -18.32 -4.99
N ALA A 401 7.21 -19.21 -4.56
CA ALA A 401 6.29 -19.95 -5.39
C ALA A 401 4.87 -19.48 -5.11
N SER A 402 4.15 -19.04 -6.11
CA SER A 402 2.80 -18.49 -6.02
C SER A 402 1.88 -19.16 -7.02
N LEU A 403 0.73 -19.64 -6.57
CA LEU A 403 -0.30 -20.25 -7.41
C LEU A 403 -1.62 -19.55 -7.18
N ASP A 404 -2.12 -18.89 -8.21
CA ASP A 404 -3.49 -18.38 -8.27
C ASP A 404 -4.40 -19.43 -8.93
N LEU A 405 -5.50 -19.72 -8.28
CA LEU A 405 -6.62 -20.46 -8.83
C LEU A 405 -7.82 -19.53 -8.92
N ILE A 406 -8.33 -19.33 -10.12
CA ILE A 406 -9.39 -18.36 -10.40
C ILE A 406 -10.58 -19.14 -10.94
N ALA A 407 -11.67 -19.12 -10.19
CA ALA A 407 -12.91 -19.83 -10.51
C ALA A 407 -14.08 -18.85 -10.54
N GLY A 408 -14.98 -19.08 -11.48
CA GLY A 408 -16.17 -18.27 -11.74
C GLY A 408 -16.73 -18.63 -13.11
N ASP A 409 -17.17 -17.63 -13.86
CA ASP A 409 -17.68 -17.85 -15.22
C ASP A 409 -16.60 -18.44 -16.14
N ASN A 410 -15.32 -18.07 -15.90
CA ASN A 410 -14.18 -18.50 -16.68
C ASN A 410 -13.04 -19.02 -15.79
N LEU A 411 -12.65 -20.28 -16.02
CA LEU A 411 -11.58 -20.91 -15.23
C LEU A 411 -10.19 -20.45 -15.70
N ARG A 412 -9.36 -20.00 -14.77
CA ARG A 412 -8.00 -19.54 -15.04
C ARG A 412 -7.06 -19.98 -13.94
N TYR A 413 -5.76 -20.06 -14.24
CA TYR A 413 -4.72 -20.13 -13.23
C TYR A 413 -3.50 -19.31 -13.63
N ASN A 414 -2.69 -18.95 -12.63
CA ASN A 414 -1.37 -18.37 -12.82
C ASN A 414 -0.43 -18.94 -11.75
N PHE A 415 0.60 -19.64 -12.20
CA PHE A 415 1.69 -20.12 -11.35
C PHE A 415 2.94 -19.31 -11.63
N GLU A 416 3.58 -18.82 -10.59
CA GLU A 416 4.82 -18.07 -10.67
C GLU A 416 5.85 -18.65 -9.69
N TYR A 417 7.04 -18.91 -10.18
CA TYR A 417 8.22 -19.24 -9.37
C TYR A 417 9.28 -18.20 -9.63
N TYR A 418 9.73 -17.52 -8.60
CA TYR A 418 10.65 -16.40 -8.72
C TYR A 418 11.78 -16.51 -7.69
N ILE A 419 13.03 -16.33 -8.13
CA ILE A 419 14.22 -16.29 -7.27
C ILE A 419 14.73 -14.85 -7.25
N ASP A 420 14.47 -14.13 -6.16
CA ASP A 420 14.93 -12.75 -5.94
C ASP A 420 16.40 -12.74 -5.50
N LYS A 421 17.29 -12.26 -6.35
CA LYS A 421 18.71 -12.05 -6.02
C LYS A 421 19.07 -10.59 -5.73
N GLY A 422 18.03 -9.74 -5.52
CA GLY A 422 18.21 -8.33 -5.17
C GLY A 422 18.80 -7.52 -6.32
N PHE A 423 20.06 -7.07 -6.21
CA PHE A 423 20.71 -6.25 -7.25
C PHE A 423 21.26 -7.04 -8.45
N TYR A 424 21.20 -8.36 -8.41
CA TYR A 424 21.69 -9.23 -9.48
C TYR A 424 20.54 -9.70 -10.35
N TRP A 425 20.88 -10.49 -11.39
CA TRP A 425 19.89 -11.13 -12.22
C TRP A 425 19.04 -12.11 -11.42
N SER A 426 17.76 -11.84 -11.35
CA SER A 426 16.75 -12.74 -10.81
C SER A 426 16.22 -13.66 -11.90
N VAL A 427 15.70 -14.81 -11.51
CA VAL A 427 15.17 -15.83 -12.43
C VAL A 427 13.70 -16.03 -12.13
N GLY A 428 12.85 -15.96 -13.16
CA GLY A 428 11.44 -16.20 -13.07
C GLY A 428 10.95 -17.29 -14.02
N PHE A 429 10.03 -18.11 -13.54
CA PHE A 429 9.22 -19.00 -14.34
C PHE A 429 7.75 -18.67 -14.11
N ASN A 430 7.01 -18.45 -15.19
CA ASN A 430 5.58 -18.19 -15.15
C ASN A 430 4.85 -19.20 -16.03
N SER A 431 3.76 -19.79 -15.51
CA SER A 431 2.86 -20.66 -16.25
C SER A 431 1.44 -20.19 -16.00
N LYS A 432 0.72 -19.84 -17.05
CA LYS A 432 -0.63 -19.31 -16.94
C LYS A 432 -1.56 -19.94 -17.96
N TYR A 433 -2.81 -20.10 -17.56
CA TYR A 433 -3.90 -20.53 -18.40
C TYR A 433 -5.06 -19.54 -18.27
N HIS A 434 -5.49 -19.04 -19.41
CA HIS A 434 -6.65 -18.19 -19.53
C HIS A 434 -7.69 -18.88 -20.41
N PHE A 435 -8.92 -18.79 -19.98
CA PHE A 435 -10.09 -19.23 -20.74
C PHE A 435 -11.19 -18.18 -20.62
N PHE A 436 -11.83 -17.88 -21.73
CA PHE A 436 -13.07 -17.10 -21.73
C PHE A 436 -13.94 -17.46 -22.95
N GLU A 437 -15.22 -17.16 -22.83
CA GLU A 437 -16.21 -17.25 -23.90
C GLU A 437 -16.83 -15.87 -24.08
N THR A 438 -16.85 -15.38 -25.32
CA THR A 438 -17.41 -14.06 -25.66
C THR A 438 -17.93 -14.04 -27.08
N ASP A 439 -18.92 -13.17 -27.32
CA ASP A 439 -19.43 -12.93 -28.66
C ASP A 439 -18.54 -11.89 -29.35
N VAL A 440 -18.16 -12.18 -30.58
CA VAL A 440 -17.38 -11.28 -31.43
C VAL A 440 -18.14 -10.98 -32.72
N PRO A 441 -17.98 -9.77 -33.31
CA PRO A 441 -18.53 -9.45 -34.61
C PRO A 441 -17.97 -10.39 -35.68
N LEU A 442 -18.76 -10.71 -36.71
CA LEU A 442 -18.31 -11.58 -37.79
C LEU A 442 -17.06 -11.01 -38.51
N SER A 443 -16.98 -9.69 -38.62
CA SER A 443 -15.84 -8.96 -39.17
C SER A 443 -14.52 -9.22 -38.43
N PHE A 444 -14.60 -9.67 -37.17
CA PHE A 444 -13.41 -10.04 -36.36
C PHE A 444 -12.70 -11.29 -36.89
N ILE A 445 -13.44 -12.25 -37.49
CA ILE A 445 -12.89 -13.54 -37.91
C ILE A 445 -12.26 -13.49 -39.29
N GLY A 446 -12.56 -12.46 -40.09
CA GLY A 446 -11.98 -12.18 -41.40
C GLY A 446 -13.03 -12.06 -42.50
N ALA A 447 -12.80 -11.14 -43.42
CA ALA A 447 -13.70 -10.81 -44.52
C ALA A 447 -14.03 -12.00 -45.47
N ASP A 448 -13.14 -12.99 -45.54
CA ASP A 448 -13.35 -14.18 -46.41
C ASP A 448 -14.46 -15.13 -45.90
N LEU A 449 -14.75 -15.13 -44.60
CA LEU A 449 -15.87 -15.90 -44.04
C LEU A 449 -17.22 -15.22 -44.26
N ASP A 450 -17.28 -13.90 -44.26
CA ASP A 450 -18.49 -13.13 -44.58
C ASP A 450 -19.02 -13.45 -45.99
N ALA A 451 -18.09 -13.65 -46.93
CA ALA A 451 -18.43 -13.99 -48.31
C ALA A 451 -18.85 -15.47 -48.50
N GLN A 452 -18.39 -16.36 -47.63
CA GLN A 452 -18.69 -17.81 -47.71
C GLN A 452 -19.93 -18.22 -46.93
N LEU A 453 -20.25 -17.52 -45.85
CA LEU A 453 -21.33 -17.86 -44.93
C LEU A 453 -22.57 -17.05 -45.19
N SER A 454 -23.24 -16.94 -46.25
CA SER A 454 -24.52 -16.18 -46.52
C SER A 454 -25.59 -16.33 -45.38
N LEU A 455 -25.13 -16.31 -44.11
CA LEU A 455 -25.95 -16.46 -42.91
C LEU A 455 -26.28 -15.06 -42.36
N PRO A 456 -27.53 -14.77 -41.97
CA PRO A 456 -27.88 -13.51 -41.30
C PRO A 456 -27.45 -13.52 -39.83
N ILE A 457 -26.14 -13.67 -39.57
CA ILE A 457 -25.55 -13.72 -38.22
C ILE A 457 -24.70 -12.47 -38.06
N ASN A 458 -24.97 -11.68 -37.03
CA ASN A 458 -24.21 -10.45 -36.72
C ASN A 458 -23.03 -10.69 -35.79
N SER A 459 -23.09 -11.75 -34.97
CA SER A 459 -22.02 -12.10 -34.01
C SER A 459 -21.88 -13.62 -33.91
N LEU A 460 -20.69 -14.03 -33.44
CA LEU A 460 -20.30 -15.41 -33.26
C LEU A 460 -19.72 -15.61 -31.86
N SER A 461 -20.24 -16.62 -31.15
CA SER A 461 -19.64 -16.98 -29.85
C SER A 461 -18.34 -17.73 -30.07
N ILE A 462 -17.25 -17.24 -29.50
CA ILE A 462 -15.94 -17.86 -29.54
C ILE A 462 -15.48 -18.30 -28.14
N LYS A 463 -14.90 -19.49 -28.07
CA LYS A 463 -14.19 -20.01 -26.93
C LYS A 463 -12.69 -19.81 -27.15
N TYR A 464 -12.06 -19.00 -26.30
CA TYR A 464 -10.65 -18.69 -26.34
C TYR A 464 -9.92 -19.40 -25.22
N SER A 465 -8.80 -20.05 -25.53
CA SER A 465 -7.91 -20.69 -24.56
C SER A 465 -6.45 -20.32 -24.86
N ASP A 466 -5.73 -19.87 -23.86
CA ASP A 466 -4.33 -19.54 -23.91
C ASP A 466 -3.57 -20.22 -22.76
N PHE A 467 -2.59 -21.03 -23.10
CA PHE A 467 -1.67 -21.64 -22.16
C PHE A 467 -0.26 -21.15 -22.46
N THR A 468 0.27 -20.31 -21.59
CA THR A 468 1.57 -19.65 -21.77
C THR A 468 2.53 -20.06 -20.67
N ASN A 469 3.75 -20.49 -21.05
CA ASN A 469 4.87 -20.77 -20.16
C ASN A 469 6.04 -19.86 -20.54
N GLN A 470 6.62 -19.20 -19.56
CA GLN A 470 7.73 -18.27 -19.73
C GLN A 470 8.85 -18.59 -18.76
N LEU A 471 10.08 -18.66 -19.24
CA LEU A 471 11.29 -18.68 -18.42
C LEU A 471 12.10 -17.43 -18.76
N TYR A 472 12.41 -16.65 -17.74
CA TYR A 472 13.07 -15.35 -17.96
C TYR A 472 14.10 -15.03 -16.89
N PHE A 473 15.01 -14.15 -17.26
CA PHE A 473 15.97 -13.50 -16.39
C PHE A 473 15.63 -12.02 -16.37
N GLU A 474 15.64 -11.41 -15.20
CA GLU A 474 15.40 -9.97 -15.07
C GLU A 474 16.37 -9.32 -14.09
N THR A 475 16.60 -8.04 -14.26
CA THR A 475 17.40 -7.22 -13.36
C THR A 475 16.75 -5.88 -13.11
N LEU A 476 16.94 -5.35 -11.90
CA LEU A 476 16.53 -4.00 -11.53
C LEU A 476 17.63 -3.01 -11.90
N PHE A 477 17.37 -2.17 -12.89
CA PHE A 477 18.25 -1.07 -13.27
C PHE A 477 17.81 0.21 -12.54
N GLN A 478 18.74 0.85 -11.82
CA GLN A 478 18.49 2.07 -11.02
C GLN A 478 17.28 1.99 -10.07
N ARG A 479 16.91 0.78 -9.64
CA ARG A 479 15.79 0.50 -8.70
C ARG A 479 14.38 0.87 -9.19
N THR A 480 14.29 1.45 -10.36
CA THR A 480 13.04 1.97 -10.94
C THR A 480 12.67 1.25 -12.24
N PHE A 481 13.66 0.73 -12.96
CA PHE A 481 13.44 0.00 -14.20
C PHE A 481 13.66 -1.48 -14.00
N ILE A 482 12.76 -2.30 -14.53
CA ILE A 482 13.00 -3.72 -14.74
C ILE A 482 13.28 -3.95 -16.20
N PHE A 483 14.38 -4.62 -16.48
CA PHE A 483 14.71 -5.16 -17.78
C PHE A 483 14.78 -6.69 -17.69
N GLY A 484 14.14 -7.39 -18.62
CA GLY A 484 14.16 -8.86 -18.66
C GLY A 484 14.20 -9.42 -20.05
N LEU A 485 14.75 -10.65 -20.16
CA LEU A 485 14.83 -11.43 -21.38
C LEU A 485 14.44 -12.88 -21.07
N GLY A 486 13.79 -13.54 -22.01
CA GLY A 486 13.36 -14.92 -21.80
C GLY A 486 12.93 -15.66 -23.05
N GLY A 487 12.48 -16.90 -22.81
CA GLY A 487 11.83 -17.74 -23.80
C GLY A 487 10.40 -18.04 -23.40
N GLU A 488 9.50 -18.08 -24.36
CA GLU A 488 8.08 -18.35 -24.19
C GLU A 488 7.64 -19.55 -25.04
N HIS A 489 6.85 -20.40 -24.45
CA HIS A 489 5.96 -21.35 -25.13
C HIS A 489 4.53 -20.92 -24.91
N LYS A 490 3.76 -20.79 -25.98
CA LYS A 490 2.35 -20.40 -25.96
C LYS A 490 1.52 -21.38 -26.80
N TYR A 491 0.55 -22.03 -26.16
CA TYR A 491 -0.49 -22.76 -26.88
C TYR A 491 -1.75 -21.90 -26.96
N LEU A 492 -2.12 -21.54 -28.16
CA LEU A 492 -3.30 -20.70 -28.44
C LEU A 492 -4.35 -21.52 -29.17
N ARG A 493 -5.58 -21.47 -28.66
CA ARG A 493 -6.72 -22.12 -29.29
C ARG A 493 -7.96 -21.26 -29.20
N TYR A 494 -8.61 -21.06 -30.34
CA TYR A 494 -9.98 -20.53 -30.35
C TYR A 494 -10.83 -21.21 -31.38
N LEU A 495 -12.09 -21.39 -31.01
CA LEU A 495 -13.09 -22.11 -31.76
C LEU A 495 -14.47 -21.51 -31.53
N SER A 496 -15.38 -21.80 -32.44
CA SER A 496 -16.84 -21.62 -32.27
C SER A 496 -17.56 -22.94 -32.35
N GLU A 497 -18.55 -23.11 -31.49
CA GLU A 497 -19.49 -24.24 -31.52
C GLU A 497 -20.81 -23.90 -32.24
N THR A 498 -20.90 -22.65 -32.74
CA THR A 498 -22.12 -22.13 -33.37
C THR A 498 -22.18 -22.43 -34.88
N ILE A 499 -21.03 -22.66 -35.51
CA ILE A 499 -20.94 -22.86 -36.95
C ILE A 499 -20.02 -24.02 -37.32
N GLY A 500 -20.37 -24.73 -38.41
CA GLY A 500 -19.54 -25.76 -39.05
C GLY A 500 -19.40 -27.06 -38.24
N THR A 501 -18.58 -27.95 -38.77
CA THR A 501 -18.17 -29.21 -38.13
C THR A 501 -16.64 -29.35 -38.23
N ASP A 502 -16.01 -29.90 -37.21
CA ASP A 502 -14.57 -30.19 -37.21
C ASP A 502 -14.23 -31.52 -37.93
N ASP A 503 -12.96 -31.85 -38.05
CA ASP A 503 -12.44 -33.07 -38.70
C ASP A 503 -12.97 -34.38 -38.03
N ASN A 504 -13.55 -34.31 -36.85
CA ASN A 504 -14.16 -35.41 -36.11
C ASN A 504 -15.68 -35.40 -36.17
N ASN A 505 -16.30 -34.63 -37.08
CA ASN A 505 -17.74 -34.42 -37.22
C ASN A 505 -18.44 -33.86 -35.97
N LEU A 506 -17.70 -33.18 -35.08
CA LEU A 506 -18.30 -32.44 -33.97
C LEU A 506 -18.77 -31.07 -34.47
N PRO A 507 -19.92 -30.54 -33.99
CA PRO A 507 -20.48 -29.27 -34.43
C PRO A 507 -19.62 -28.12 -33.85
N ARG A 508 -18.48 -27.84 -34.48
CA ARG A 508 -17.56 -26.74 -34.10
C ARG A 508 -16.60 -26.41 -35.25
N THR A 509 -16.22 -25.15 -35.32
CA THR A 509 -15.14 -24.69 -36.20
C THR A 509 -13.94 -24.25 -35.36
N ILE A 510 -12.78 -24.84 -35.61
CA ILE A 510 -11.52 -24.48 -34.94
C ILE A 510 -10.82 -23.47 -35.85
N PHE A 511 -10.68 -22.23 -35.38
CA PHE A 511 -9.97 -21.16 -36.09
C PHE A 511 -8.46 -21.23 -35.83
N GLU A 512 -8.06 -21.52 -34.58
CA GLU A 512 -6.67 -21.64 -34.18
C GLU A 512 -6.46 -22.81 -33.21
N SER A 513 -5.33 -23.50 -33.34
CA SER A 513 -4.89 -24.56 -32.41
C SER A 513 -3.40 -24.83 -32.65
N THR A 514 -2.53 -23.92 -32.15
CA THR A 514 -1.11 -23.92 -32.48
C THR A 514 -0.26 -23.63 -31.23
N ASN A 515 0.87 -24.33 -31.14
CA ASN A 515 1.94 -24.03 -30.19
C ASN A 515 2.92 -23.06 -30.86
N TYR A 516 3.14 -21.92 -30.23
CA TYR A 516 4.11 -20.93 -30.65
C TYR A 516 5.30 -20.88 -29.68
N TYR A 517 6.48 -20.65 -30.22
CA TYR A 517 7.71 -20.51 -29.45
C TYR A 517 8.36 -19.18 -29.81
N SER A 518 8.63 -18.34 -28.81
CA SER A 518 9.24 -17.04 -29.00
C SER A 518 10.38 -16.78 -28.01
N ALA A 519 11.33 -15.96 -28.44
CA ALA A 519 12.21 -15.22 -27.55
C ALA A 519 11.53 -13.88 -27.24
N PHE A 520 11.62 -13.42 -26.01
CA PHE A 520 11.01 -12.15 -25.64
C PHE A 520 11.90 -11.32 -24.73
N GLY A 521 11.65 -10.02 -24.73
CA GLY A 521 12.27 -9.07 -23.81
C GLY A 521 11.27 -8.04 -23.35
N PHE A 522 11.48 -7.50 -22.16
CA PHE A 522 10.61 -6.46 -21.60
C PHE A 522 11.38 -5.40 -20.84
N LEU A 523 10.81 -4.20 -20.81
CA LEU A 523 11.28 -3.08 -20.02
C LEU A 523 10.07 -2.44 -19.31
N LYS A 524 10.15 -2.24 -17.99
CA LYS A 524 9.08 -1.66 -17.19
C LYS A 524 9.61 -0.58 -16.26
N TYR A 525 8.82 0.48 -16.13
CA TYR A 525 9.00 1.56 -15.17
C TYR A 525 7.66 1.93 -14.58
N ASP A 526 7.60 2.16 -13.28
CA ASP A 526 6.34 2.51 -12.63
C ASP A 526 6.59 3.34 -11.37
N SER A 527 6.27 4.61 -11.44
CA SER A 527 6.30 5.55 -10.33
C SER A 527 4.93 6.14 -9.97
N TYR A 528 3.83 5.57 -10.51
CA TYR A 528 2.51 5.99 -10.10
C TYR A 528 2.32 5.82 -8.59
N ASP A 529 1.66 6.80 -7.97
CA ASP A 529 1.24 6.73 -6.55
C ASP A 529 0.07 5.77 -6.32
N ASN A 530 -0.81 5.60 -7.32
CA ASN A 530 -1.94 4.66 -7.33
C ASN A 530 -2.09 4.08 -8.73
N SER A 531 -2.34 2.78 -8.86
CA SER A 531 -2.46 2.11 -10.16
C SER A 531 -3.82 2.29 -10.81
N PHE A 532 -4.88 2.53 -10.03
CA PHE A 532 -6.25 2.63 -10.53
C PHE A 532 -6.71 4.09 -10.73
N PHE A 533 -6.34 4.97 -9.79
CA PHE A 533 -6.64 6.39 -9.83
C PHE A 533 -5.35 7.20 -9.62
N PRO A 534 -4.41 7.16 -10.60
CA PRO A 534 -3.11 7.81 -10.43
C PRO A 534 -3.24 9.33 -10.38
N LYS A 535 -2.64 9.92 -9.35
CA LYS A 535 -2.60 11.37 -9.12
C LYS A 535 -1.25 11.96 -9.50
N SER A 536 -0.21 11.15 -9.47
CA SER A 536 1.15 11.57 -9.80
C SER A 536 2.02 10.42 -10.29
N GLY A 537 3.06 10.75 -11.03
CA GLY A 537 4.07 9.80 -11.47
C GLY A 537 3.99 9.46 -12.95
N ALA A 538 4.85 8.55 -13.36
CA ALA A 538 4.95 8.07 -14.73
C ALA A 538 5.02 6.54 -14.78
N TYR A 539 4.55 6.00 -15.87
CA TYR A 539 4.52 4.58 -16.17
C TYR A 539 5.08 4.31 -17.55
N PHE A 540 5.87 3.26 -17.67
CA PHE A 540 6.29 2.71 -18.94
C PHE A 540 6.26 1.18 -18.88
N SER A 541 5.73 0.54 -19.91
CA SER A 541 5.84 -0.89 -20.14
C SER A 541 6.06 -1.14 -21.61
N GLY A 542 7.15 -1.80 -21.96
CA GLY A 542 7.43 -2.24 -23.32
C GLY A 542 7.75 -3.72 -23.32
N ASP A 543 7.23 -4.45 -24.29
CA ASP A 543 7.56 -5.83 -24.53
C ASP A 543 7.75 -6.11 -26.03
N PHE A 544 8.68 -7.00 -26.31
CA PHE A 544 9.01 -7.44 -27.65
C PHE A 544 9.07 -8.96 -27.68
N HIS A 545 8.36 -9.58 -28.61
CA HIS A 545 8.36 -11.02 -28.86
C HIS A 545 8.85 -11.31 -30.26
N TRP A 546 9.78 -12.21 -30.39
CA TRP A 546 10.21 -12.75 -31.66
C TRP A 546 9.76 -14.20 -31.77
N TYR A 547 8.66 -14.43 -32.49
CA TYR A 547 8.09 -15.74 -32.74
C TYR A 547 8.94 -16.46 -33.81
N LEU A 548 9.53 -17.58 -33.42
CA LEU A 548 10.53 -18.28 -34.19
C LEU A 548 10.01 -19.57 -34.81
N LEU A 549 9.15 -20.27 -34.08
CA LEU A 549 8.63 -21.57 -34.45
C LEU A 549 7.15 -21.69 -34.10
N ALA A 550 6.42 -22.45 -34.92
CA ALA A 550 5.06 -22.87 -34.60
C ALA A 550 4.84 -24.35 -34.95
N ASN A 551 3.95 -24.98 -34.18
CA ASN A 551 3.55 -26.37 -34.44
C ASN A 551 2.06 -26.54 -34.13
N GLY A 552 1.28 -26.96 -35.14
CA GLY A 552 -0.15 -27.13 -35.01
C GLY A 552 -0.91 -26.85 -36.30
N ARG A 553 -2.03 -26.14 -36.17
CA ARG A 553 -2.91 -25.83 -37.31
C ARG A 553 -2.30 -24.81 -38.27
N ASN A 554 -1.53 -23.86 -37.79
CA ASN A 554 -0.81 -22.88 -38.62
C ASN A 554 0.36 -23.56 -39.37
N LYS A 555 0.10 -24.13 -40.53
CA LYS A 555 1.11 -24.84 -41.34
C LYS A 555 1.98 -23.90 -42.19
N ASN A 556 1.47 -22.69 -42.44
CA ASN A 556 2.15 -21.66 -43.23
C ASN A 556 2.83 -20.62 -42.33
N PHE A 557 3.29 -21.05 -41.17
CA PHE A 557 3.94 -20.17 -40.22
C PHE A 557 5.24 -19.61 -40.79
N GLU A 558 5.36 -18.31 -40.75
CA GLU A 558 6.58 -17.56 -41.01
C GLU A 558 6.99 -16.84 -39.73
N PRO A 559 8.30 -16.78 -39.40
CA PRO A 559 8.76 -16.00 -38.25
C PRO A 559 8.32 -14.55 -38.33
N PHE A 560 7.88 -14.00 -37.20
CA PHE A 560 7.45 -12.60 -37.11
C PHE A 560 7.81 -12.00 -35.75
N SER A 561 7.80 -10.70 -35.68
CA SER A 561 8.02 -9.93 -34.45
C SER A 561 6.77 -9.18 -34.05
N LEU A 562 6.58 -9.05 -32.73
CA LEU A 562 5.51 -8.29 -32.11
C LEU A 562 6.08 -7.39 -31.04
N ALA A 563 5.85 -6.09 -31.14
CA ALA A 563 6.27 -5.11 -30.15
C ALA A 563 5.04 -4.37 -29.61
N LYS A 564 5.03 -4.15 -28.31
CA LYS A 564 4.06 -3.26 -27.63
C LYS A 564 4.78 -2.29 -26.73
N ALA A 565 4.25 -1.10 -26.61
CA ALA A 565 4.72 -0.12 -25.65
C ALA A 565 3.55 0.72 -25.12
N LYS A 566 3.57 0.98 -23.82
CA LYS A 566 2.61 1.82 -23.10
C LYS A 566 3.33 2.84 -22.27
N LEU A 567 2.97 4.10 -22.44
CA LEU A 567 3.44 5.25 -21.68
C LEU A 567 2.28 5.83 -20.90
N GLY A 568 2.53 6.28 -19.70
CA GLY A 568 1.54 6.96 -18.88
C GLY A 568 2.17 8.06 -18.03
N TYR A 569 1.44 9.14 -17.84
CA TYR A 569 1.84 10.26 -16.98
C TYR A 569 0.62 10.83 -16.28
N ALA A 570 0.71 10.93 -14.94
CA ALA A 570 -0.33 11.50 -14.11
C ALA A 570 0.17 12.73 -13.37
N TYR A 571 -0.67 13.74 -13.31
CA TYR A 571 -0.38 15.00 -12.62
C TYR A 571 -1.64 15.56 -11.96
N THR A 572 -1.51 16.04 -10.71
CA THR A 572 -2.61 16.64 -9.95
C THR A 572 -2.57 18.16 -10.04
N PHE A 573 -3.70 18.73 -10.44
CA PHE A 573 -3.98 20.15 -10.41
C PHE A 573 -4.88 20.46 -9.19
N PHE A 574 -4.74 21.60 -8.58
CA PHE A 574 -5.68 22.09 -7.55
C PHE A 574 -6.01 21.10 -6.42
N ASN A 575 -5.04 20.30 -5.95
CA ASN A 575 -5.13 19.35 -4.84
C ASN A 575 -6.15 18.18 -4.97
N LYS A 576 -7.15 18.26 -5.87
CA LYS A 576 -8.23 17.27 -5.99
C LYS A 576 -8.53 16.82 -7.42
N ILE A 577 -8.00 17.52 -8.41
CA ILE A 577 -8.22 17.22 -9.83
C ILE A 577 -6.90 16.71 -10.40
N SER A 578 -6.90 15.50 -10.90
CA SER A 578 -5.76 14.91 -11.59
C SER A 578 -6.08 14.61 -13.05
N ALA A 579 -5.06 14.71 -13.89
CA ALA A 579 -5.11 14.26 -15.27
C ALA A 579 -4.14 13.10 -15.44
N ASN A 580 -4.59 12.04 -16.10
CA ASN A 580 -3.78 10.90 -16.49
C ASN A 580 -3.86 10.71 -18.00
N LEU A 581 -2.72 10.88 -18.68
CA LEU A 581 -2.57 10.60 -20.11
C LEU A 581 -1.84 9.27 -20.26
N THR A 582 -2.45 8.31 -20.96
CA THR A 582 -1.81 7.07 -21.36
C THR A 582 -1.82 6.93 -22.87
N THR A 583 -0.68 6.59 -23.45
CA THR A 583 -0.57 6.27 -24.88
C THR A 583 0.07 4.89 -25.00
N GLU A 584 -0.53 4.04 -25.81
CA GLU A 584 -0.02 2.69 -26.07
C GLU A 584 -0.13 2.35 -27.56
N GLY A 585 0.85 1.61 -28.04
CA GLY A 585 0.91 1.15 -29.41
C GLY A 585 1.45 -0.27 -29.51
N GLY A 586 1.02 -0.96 -30.54
CA GLY A 586 1.47 -2.29 -30.88
C GLY A 586 1.65 -2.46 -32.36
N PHE A 587 2.74 -3.17 -32.71
CA PHE A 587 3.14 -3.42 -34.08
C PHE A 587 3.53 -4.89 -34.25
N LYS A 588 3.04 -5.49 -35.32
CA LYS A 588 3.44 -6.84 -35.74
C LYS A 588 4.11 -6.72 -37.10
N TRP A 589 5.31 -7.29 -37.23
CA TRP A 589 6.07 -7.31 -38.48
C TRP A 589 6.32 -8.73 -38.94
N GLY A 590 5.92 -9.04 -40.16
CA GLY A 590 6.02 -10.38 -40.74
C GLY A 590 4.85 -11.29 -40.36
N GLY A 591 4.89 -12.54 -40.84
CA GLY A 591 3.88 -13.56 -40.60
C GLY A 591 2.46 -13.17 -41.00
N PRO A 592 2.20 -12.75 -42.26
CA PRO A 592 0.88 -12.24 -42.68
C PRO A 592 -0.22 -13.28 -42.47
N GLU A 593 0.09 -14.55 -42.59
CA GLU A 593 -0.87 -15.66 -42.39
C GLU A 593 -1.20 -15.93 -40.92
N THR A 594 -0.44 -15.38 -39.96
CA THR A 594 -0.67 -15.58 -38.53
C THR A 594 -1.51 -14.45 -37.94
N THR A 595 -2.79 -14.45 -38.27
CA THR A 595 -3.72 -13.41 -37.82
C THR A 595 -4.22 -13.60 -36.39
N SER A 596 -4.00 -14.79 -35.80
CA SER A 596 -4.41 -15.15 -34.44
C SER A 596 -3.74 -14.36 -33.33
N LEU A 597 -2.62 -13.72 -33.63
CA LEU A 597 -1.86 -12.85 -32.71
C LEU A 597 -1.94 -11.37 -33.11
N ASP A 598 -2.86 -10.97 -33.99
CA ASP A 598 -3.17 -9.57 -34.23
C ASP A 598 -3.84 -8.94 -32.99
N PHE A 599 -3.76 -7.62 -32.90
CA PHE A 599 -4.34 -6.89 -31.78
C PHE A 599 -5.85 -6.83 -31.89
N ALA A 600 -6.50 -6.91 -30.74
CA ALA A 600 -7.94 -6.81 -30.60
C ALA A 600 -8.28 -5.76 -29.54
N LEU A 601 -9.05 -4.74 -29.89
CA LEU A 601 -9.43 -3.66 -28.99
C LEU A 601 -10.92 -3.71 -28.66
N GLY A 602 -11.28 -3.30 -27.44
CA GLY A 602 -12.66 -3.16 -26.95
C GLY A 602 -12.83 -3.56 -25.50
N GLY A 603 -13.97 -3.21 -24.91
CA GLY A 603 -14.32 -3.51 -23.52
C GLY A 603 -13.60 -2.66 -22.46
N TYR A 604 -13.94 -2.91 -21.20
CA TYR A 604 -13.38 -2.20 -20.05
C TYR A 604 -13.25 -3.09 -18.81
N GLY A 605 -12.37 -2.72 -17.90
CA GLY A 605 -12.26 -3.28 -16.56
C GLY A 605 -11.32 -4.47 -16.42
N PHE A 606 -11.04 -5.19 -17.50
CA PHE A 606 -10.13 -6.32 -17.47
C PHE A 606 -8.65 -5.89 -17.62
N LYS A 607 -7.76 -6.77 -17.16
CA LYS A 607 -6.32 -6.61 -17.36
C LYS A 607 -5.95 -7.01 -18.80
N GLU A 608 -5.15 -6.18 -19.45
CA GLU A 608 -4.59 -6.49 -20.76
C GLU A 608 -4.00 -7.90 -20.80
N MET A 609 -4.40 -8.68 -21.80
CA MET A 609 -4.01 -10.07 -21.95
C MET A 609 -3.60 -10.36 -23.39
N ASN A 610 -2.38 -10.86 -23.60
CA ASN A 610 -1.80 -11.06 -24.93
C ASN A 610 -1.93 -9.78 -25.78
N ASN A 611 -2.71 -9.86 -26.84
CA ASN A 611 -2.99 -8.77 -27.76
C ASN A 611 -4.41 -8.20 -27.60
N ILE A 612 -5.11 -8.54 -26.50
CA ILE A 612 -6.45 -8.05 -26.20
C ILE A 612 -6.33 -6.83 -25.31
N ILE A 613 -6.76 -5.69 -25.81
CA ILE A 613 -6.51 -4.35 -25.26
C ILE A 613 -7.84 -3.69 -24.90
N PRO A 614 -8.08 -3.24 -23.65
CA PRO A 614 -9.28 -2.51 -23.31
C PRO A 614 -9.41 -1.21 -24.12
N PHE A 615 -10.59 -0.93 -24.67
CA PHE A 615 -10.91 0.30 -25.38
C PHE A 615 -12.37 0.68 -25.15
N MET A 616 -12.60 1.79 -24.45
CA MET A 616 -13.94 2.22 -24.03
C MET A 616 -14.76 2.73 -25.19
N GLY A 617 -16.07 2.47 -25.17
CA GLY A 617 -17.03 2.83 -26.24
C GLY A 617 -17.29 1.70 -27.22
N TYR A 618 -16.61 0.57 -27.06
CA TYR A 618 -16.72 -0.60 -27.94
C TYR A 618 -16.85 -1.85 -27.11
N GLU A 619 -17.62 -2.84 -27.60
CA GLU A 619 -17.70 -4.17 -26.99
C GLU A 619 -16.33 -4.84 -26.96
N ALA A 620 -16.11 -5.76 -26.03
CA ALA A 620 -14.86 -6.48 -25.95
C ALA A 620 -14.51 -7.18 -27.28
N ILE A 621 -13.24 -7.07 -27.70
CA ILE A 621 -12.71 -7.74 -28.92
C ILE A 621 -13.48 -7.33 -30.20
N SER A 622 -13.82 -6.05 -30.37
CA SER A 622 -14.60 -5.61 -31.53
C SER A 622 -13.78 -5.01 -32.68
N LEU A 623 -12.59 -4.45 -32.37
CA LEU A 623 -11.71 -3.86 -33.37
C LEU A 623 -10.45 -4.69 -33.51
N ARG A 624 -9.95 -4.90 -34.74
CA ARG A 624 -8.80 -5.76 -35.02
C ARG A 624 -7.82 -5.15 -36.01
N GLY A 625 -6.54 -5.46 -35.84
CA GLY A 625 -5.48 -5.14 -36.78
C GLY A 625 -4.10 -5.63 -36.34
N ASN A 626 -3.15 -5.72 -37.27
CA ASN A 626 -1.75 -6.02 -36.95
C ASN A 626 -1.01 -4.81 -36.37
N THR A 627 -1.64 -3.64 -36.39
CA THR A 627 -1.09 -2.38 -35.87
C THR A 627 -2.18 -1.62 -35.12
N TYR A 628 -1.82 -1.05 -33.97
CA TYR A 628 -2.67 -0.05 -33.30
C TYR A 628 -1.85 1.05 -32.62
N LEU A 629 -2.45 2.22 -32.53
CA LEU A 629 -2.02 3.31 -31.65
C LEU A 629 -3.24 3.84 -30.92
N LYS A 630 -3.19 3.89 -29.61
CA LYS A 630 -4.29 4.34 -28.74
C LYS A 630 -3.79 5.36 -27.73
N SER A 631 -4.58 6.40 -27.49
CA SER A 631 -4.34 7.36 -26.42
C SER A 631 -5.60 7.56 -25.59
N THR A 632 -5.44 7.62 -24.27
CA THR A 632 -6.54 7.85 -23.32
C THR A 632 -6.16 8.98 -22.40
N LEU A 633 -6.99 10.01 -22.33
CA LEU A 633 -6.90 11.11 -21.37
C LEU A 633 -8.05 10.98 -20.38
N THR A 634 -7.72 10.89 -19.10
CA THR A 634 -8.69 10.82 -18.00
C THR A 634 -8.48 11.99 -17.08
N PHE A 635 -9.55 12.74 -16.81
CA PHE A 635 -9.61 13.69 -15.71
C PHE A 635 -10.36 13.04 -14.56
N ASP A 636 -9.73 13.05 -13.38
CA ASP A 636 -10.26 12.49 -12.15
C ASP A 636 -10.41 13.56 -11.09
N TYR A 637 -11.58 13.60 -10.43
CA TYR A 637 -11.88 14.49 -9.33
C TYR A 637 -12.22 13.68 -8.08
N GLU A 638 -11.35 13.74 -7.07
CA GLU A 638 -11.61 13.13 -5.77
C GLU A 638 -12.56 14.00 -4.95
N ILE A 639 -13.87 13.69 -5.01
CA ILE A 639 -14.93 14.44 -4.32
C ILE A 639 -14.74 14.33 -2.81
N PHE A 640 -14.65 13.09 -2.32
CA PHE A 640 -14.34 12.70 -0.97
C PHE A 640 -13.17 11.71 -1.01
N ARG A 641 -12.51 11.50 0.11
CA ARG A 641 -11.43 10.51 0.21
C ARG A 641 -11.89 9.16 -0.36
N LYS A 642 -11.11 8.62 -1.32
CA LYS A 642 -11.39 7.35 -2.02
C LYS A 642 -12.67 7.34 -2.89
N ASN A 643 -13.25 8.50 -3.19
CA ASN A 643 -14.43 8.63 -4.05
C ASN A 643 -14.12 9.55 -5.22
N HIS A 644 -14.28 9.05 -6.42
CA HIS A 644 -13.81 9.65 -7.66
C HIS A 644 -14.95 9.85 -8.65
N ILE A 645 -15.00 11.02 -9.30
CA ILE A 645 -15.73 11.21 -10.56
C ILE A 645 -14.68 11.37 -11.65
N ASN A 646 -14.80 10.59 -12.71
CA ASN A 646 -13.87 10.69 -13.82
C ASN A 646 -14.58 10.85 -15.16
N ILE A 647 -13.91 11.60 -16.05
CA ILE A 647 -14.28 11.76 -17.43
C ILE A 647 -13.07 11.33 -18.26
N SER A 648 -13.29 10.49 -19.26
CA SER A 648 -12.21 10.03 -20.13
C SER A 648 -12.58 10.16 -21.59
N ALA A 649 -11.58 10.50 -22.40
CA ALA A 649 -11.62 10.39 -23.85
C ALA A 649 -10.54 9.42 -24.29
N ASN A 650 -10.90 8.43 -25.08
CA ASN A 650 -9.94 7.57 -25.73
C ASN A 650 -10.09 7.61 -27.25
N ILE A 651 -8.96 7.60 -27.93
CA ILE A 651 -8.86 7.62 -29.38
C ILE A 651 -7.93 6.52 -29.84
N ALA A 652 -8.20 5.92 -30.98
CA ALA A 652 -7.34 4.90 -31.54
C ALA A 652 -7.34 4.90 -33.08
N ASN A 653 -6.20 4.47 -33.63
CA ASN A 653 -6.09 3.93 -34.95
C ASN A 653 -5.76 2.45 -34.84
N VAL A 654 -6.52 1.58 -35.46
CA VAL A 654 -6.31 0.14 -35.50
C VAL A 654 -6.64 -0.40 -36.88
N GLY A 655 -5.79 -1.25 -37.41
CA GLY A 655 -5.96 -1.84 -38.73
C GLY A 655 -4.71 -2.58 -39.18
N ASN A 656 -4.74 -3.07 -40.42
CA ASN A 656 -3.61 -3.78 -41.01
C ASN A 656 -2.69 -2.79 -41.72
N ASP A 657 -1.39 -3.01 -41.56
CA ASP A 657 -0.28 -2.32 -42.26
C ASP A 657 -0.27 -0.78 -42.09
N LEU A 658 -0.93 -0.29 -41.01
CA LEU A 658 -1.03 1.14 -40.75
C LEU A 658 0.36 1.79 -40.52
N PHE A 659 1.31 1.05 -40.00
CA PHE A 659 2.66 1.52 -39.77
C PHE A 659 3.41 1.74 -41.09
N GLU A 660 3.31 0.80 -42.01
CA GLU A 660 3.98 0.85 -43.32
C GLU A 660 3.42 1.97 -44.19
N ASN A 661 2.14 2.22 -44.11
CA ASN A 661 1.43 3.27 -44.89
C ASN A 661 1.47 4.63 -44.22
N GLY A 662 2.04 4.77 -43.02
CA GLY A 662 2.06 6.00 -42.23
C GLY A 662 0.70 6.37 -41.60
N GLN A 663 -0.32 5.58 -41.76
CA GLN A 663 -1.70 5.85 -41.29
C GLN A 663 -1.90 5.65 -39.79
N TRP A 664 -0.92 5.09 -39.08
CA TRP A 664 -1.01 4.89 -37.63
C TRP A 664 -1.08 6.19 -36.83
N ILE A 665 -0.60 7.32 -37.39
CA ILE A 665 -0.64 8.66 -36.79
C ILE A 665 -1.48 9.65 -37.62
N ASP A 666 -2.15 9.19 -38.65
CA ASP A 666 -3.08 10.00 -39.47
C ASP A 666 -4.37 10.27 -38.67
N GLY A 667 -5.41 10.75 -39.28
CA GLY A 667 -6.67 11.09 -38.58
C GLY A 667 -7.15 9.99 -37.65
N VAL A 668 -7.90 10.34 -36.61
CA VAL A 668 -8.45 9.37 -35.64
C VAL A 668 -9.56 8.53 -36.28
N ASN A 669 -9.44 7.20 -36.23
CA ASN A 669 -10.41 6.29 -36.82
C ASN A 669 -11.50 5.86 -35.83
N TYR A 670 -11.15 5.75 -34.54
CA TYR A 670 -12.06 5.29 -33.50
C TYR A 670 -11.94 6.16 -32.28
N SER A 671 -13.07 6.52 -31.68
CA SER A 671 -13.11 7.31 -30.46
C SER A 671 -14.15 6.81 -29.47
N GLY A 672 -13.92 7.05 -28.19
CA GLY A 672 -14.85 6.74 -27.12
C GLY A 672 -14.75 7.74 -25.98
N PHE A 673 -15.89 8.18 -25.50
CA PHE A 673 -16.01 9.13 -24.41
C PHE A 673 -16.70 8.48 -23.24
N THR A 674 -16.21 8.69 -22.03
CA THR A 674 -16.83 8.11 -20.82
C THR A 674 -16.95 9.11 -19.71
N ALA A 675 -18.00 8.94 -18.92
CA ALA A 675 -18.15 9.58 -17.62
C ALA A 675 -18.48 8.50 -16.59
N GLY A 676 -17.89 8.58 -15.41
CA GLY A 676 -18.09 7.52 -14.43
C GLY A 676 -17.79 7.93 -13.00
N TYR A 677 -18.14 7.01 -12.12
CA TYR A 677 -17.86 7.08 -10.69
C TYR A 677 -16.97 5.90 -10.31
N GLY A 678 -15.96 6.19 -9.47
CA GLY A 678 -15.02 5.23 -8.91
C GLY A 678 -14.98 5.30 -7.40
N LEU A 679 -14.82 4.15 -6.76
CA LEU A 679 -14.68 4.00 -5.33
C LEU A 679 -13.52 3.05 -5.01
N GLU A 680 -12.56 3.50 -4.22
CA GLU A 680 -11.50 2.64 -3.70
C GLU A 680 -11.99 1.87 -2.48
N THR A 681 -12.06 0.54 -2.57
CA THR A 681 -12.50 -0.34 -1.48
C THR A 681 -11.40 -1.32 -1.07
N VAL A 682 -11.60 -1.99 0.05
CA VAL A 682 -10.72 -3.09 0.50
C VAL A 682 -10.74 -4.31 -0.44
N LEU A 683 -11.79 -4.46 -1.25
CA LEU A 683 -11.91 -5.51 -2.26
C LEU A 683 -11.28 -5.11 -3.60
N GLY A 684 -10.71 -3.91 -3.69
CA GLY A 684 -10.21 -3.29 -4.91
C GLY A 684 -11.11 -2.15 -5.39
N PRO A 685 -10.80 -1.55 -6.54
CA PRO A 685 -11.60 -0.47 -7.11
C PRO A 685 -12.98 -0.96 -7.56
N MET A 686 -13.98 -0.12 -7.40
CA MET A 686 -15.32 -0.30 -7.97
C MET A 686 -15.58 0.87 -8.93
N GLU A 687 -15.93 0.58 -10.16
CA GLU A 687 -16.15 1.60 -11.17
C GLU A 687 -17.45 1.32 -11.94
N ILE A 688 -18.20 2.39 -12.17
CA ILE A 688 -19.34 2.39 -13.09
C ILE A 688 -19.10 3.52 -14.07
N LYS A 689 -19.11 3.21 -15.38
CA LYS A 689 -18.88 4.18 -16.44
C LYS A 689 -19.97 4.08 -17.50
N TYR A 690 -20.46 5.23 -17.92
CA TYR A 690 -21.27 5.36 -19.12
C TYR A 690 -20.36 5.81 -20.24
N SER A 691 -20.44 5.12 -21.38
CA SER A 691 -19.61 5.38 -22.54
C SER A 691 -20.46 5.67 -23.78
N TYR A 692 -19.86 6.45 -24.70
CA TYR A 692 -20.43 6.74 -26.01
C TYR A 692 -19.34 6.70 -27.08
N SER A 693 -19.63 6.02 -28.19
CA SER A 693 -18.81 5.99 -29.39
C SER A 693 -19.52 6.74 -30.52
N PRO A 694 -18.95 7.85 -31.02
CA PRO A 694 -19.54 8.61 -32.14
C PRO A 694 -19.61 7.80 -33.45
N GLU A 695 -18.61 6.95 -33.72
CA GLU A 695 -18.53 6.18 -34.96
C GLU A 695 -19.58 5.08 -35.05
N LEU A 696 -20.02 4.54 -33.90
CA LEU A 696 -21.07 3.52 -33.81
C LEU A 696 -22.45 4.11 -33.51
N ASP A 697 -22.50 5.39 -33.08
CA ASP A 697 -23.69 6.03 -32.50
C ASP A 697 -24.32 5.14 -31.39
N LYS A 698 -23.45 4.55 -30.55
CA LYS A 698 -23.83 3.57 -29.53
C LYS A 698 -23.30 3.98 -28.16
N SER A 699 -24.12 3.70 -27.16
CA SER A 699 -23.76 3.92 -25.75
C SER A 699 -23.75 2.61 -24.99
N GLU A 700 -22.82 2.46 -24.06
CA GLU A 700 -22.66 1.27 -23.24
C GLU A 700 -22.38 1.61 -21.78
N TRP A 701 -22.79 0.72 -20.88
CA TRP A 701 -22.45 0.78 -19.47
C TRP A 701 -21.37 -0.24 -19.16
N TYR A 702 -20.30 0.20 -18.51
CA TYR A 702 -19.27 -0.67 -17.95
C TYR A 702 -19.34 -0.69 -16.44
N VAL A 703 -19.24 -1.89 -15.89
CA VAL A 703 -19.12 -2.12 -14.44
C VAL A 703 -17.86 -2.94 -14.21
N ALA A 704 -16.97 -2.43 -13.37
CA ALA A 704 -15.80 -3.17 -12.94
C ALA A 704 -15.73 -3.18 -11.41
N LEU A 705 -15.54 -4.32 -10.81
CA LEU A 705 -15.47 -4.53 -9.37
C LEU A 705 -14.22 -5.32 -9.03
N GLY A 706 -13.49 -4.87 -8.01
CA GLY A 706 -12.36 -5.60 -7.48
C GLY A 706 -11.06 -5.41 -8.24
N TYR A 707 -10.05 -6.15 -7.82
CA TYR A 707 -8.73 -6.12 -8.44
C TYR A 707 -8.73 -6.83 -9.79
N ARG A 708 -7.96 -6.32 -10.75
CA ARG A 708 -7.83 -6.89 -12.10
C ARG A 708 -6.75 -7.98 -12.11
N PHE A 709 -7.13 -9.24 -12.29
CA PHE A 709 -6.23 -10.40 -12.28
C PHE A 709 -6.50 -11.41 -13.39
#